data_220ac0f1d0f5ef36f41d6643b75f7e50
#
_entry.id   220ac0f1d0f5ef36f41d6643b75f7e50
#
_cell.length_a   1.000
_cell.length_b   1.000
_cell.length_c   1.000
_cell.angle_alpha   90.00
_cell.angle_beta   90.00
_cell.angle_gamma   90.00
#
_symmetry.space_group_name_H-M   'P 1'
#
loop_
_entity.id
_entity.type
_entity.pdbx_description
1 polymer ?
#
loop_
_entity_poly.entity_id
_entity_poly.type
_entity_poly.pdbx_seq_one_letter_code
_entity_poly.pdbx_strand_id
1 'polypeptide(L)'
;MLTPDFVIATAVGYVSLLFLIAYVSDRRARHKKAGFLRSPIVYTLAISVYCTSWTFYGAVGSAARSGLEYLAIYLGPTLVFVGWWFILRRLVRISHSQRLTSVADLLSSRYGKSSRLAVLVTVIAVIGIAPYIALQLKAVTSSIQAVAGASEFGRGSLAGVDEVGLAFGVAAAMALFTILFGTRNVDAKEQHLGVVAAIAFEALVKLTALLAVGVFVVYAGGGFEAIFARAEAQGIGIYSAQTFGDRWLAMNVLAVSAIICLPRQFQVTVVENSDENHLRTASWAFPGYMLLMSLFTVPIALFGLTTMPAGSSPDMFTLTVPLAANQQGLALFAFVGGFSSATSMIILESIALSIMVSNHIVIPLVLRFSAGRGADDGRGVSRVLLNSRRFSIVLILFLGFFYFSLTRASDALAPIGLISFAGIAQFMPALMAALFWRVASRAGATAGIAVGFVLWAWTSFMPSFQSSSPLVAQLMAEGPWGIGWLRPQALFGFTGLDPLVHAVFWSLFLNTAVLVVVSLLTTQSALERVQATLFVDVFRRYGHPDASLIRGSATADDLFFVAQRVLGAERATALFADLPEEGEAPSPEFIGRLERELAGSIGAASAHVMLSKVVSGGAVSLEEVFEMAGETRQVIEYSQQLERTSAQLRLTAEKLEEANSQLRAIDSEKDEFLSQVSHEVRTPMTSIRSFSEILLDEQVLTPDERGRFVQTIHAESLRLTRLLDDILGLSALEHGVSEWENAPIDAELAVSRAIEVCSALARQRDMRVVLGERVTRAMVAGDADRLCQVLINLISNAIKYNDSPEPVVEVRSRTGRGRYIVEVADNGPGIARSERKLIFEKFARGRRGALAAGAGLGLAISRQMIARMNGRLELVSGYERGACFRVTLPLLPEAGQSG
;
A
#
# COMPACT_ATOMS: atom_id res chain seq x y z
N MET A 1 0.92 -49.28 -18.60
CA MET A 1 -0.42 -48.65 -18.70
C MET A 1 -0.82 -48.08 -17.36
N LEU A 2 -1.38 -46.88 -17.35
CA LEU A 2 -1.90 -46.25 -16.12
C LEU A 2 -3.20 -46.96 -15.73
N THR A 3 -3.15 -47.78 -14.66
CA THR A 3 -4.36 -48.35 -14.05
C THR A 3 -4.85 -47.43 -12.92
N PRO A 4 -6.16 -47.40 -12.61
CA PRO A 4 -6.68 -46.66 -11.47
C PRO A 4 -5.99 -46.99 -10.14
N ASP A 5 -5.67 -48.27 -9.93
CA ASP A 5 -4.96 -48.73 -8.73
C ASP A 5 -3.55 -48.14 -8.60
N PHE A 6 -2.84 -48.02 -9.74
CA PHE A 6 -1.53 -47.38 -9.78
C PHE A 6 -1.60 -45.87 -9.49
N VAL A 7 -2.66 -45.20 -9.98
CA VAL A 7 -2.90 -43.79 -9.74
C VAL A 7 -3.23 -43.53 -8.27
N ILE A 8 -4.08 -44.40 -7.65
CA ILE A 8 -4.39 -44.32 -6.22
C ILE A 8 -3.14 -44.60 -5.39
N ALA A 9 -2.34 -45.61 -5.72
CA ALA A 9 -1.08 -45.88 -5.02
C ALA A 9 -0.10 -44.72 -5.13
N THR A 10 -0.04 -44.04 -6.27
CA THR A 10 0.78 -42.83 -6.48
C THR A 10 0.27 -41.68 -5.61
N ALA A 11 -1.05 -41.46 -5.51
CA ALA A 11 -1.64 -40.46 -4.66
C ALA A 11 -1.31 -40.69 -3.17
N VAL A 12 -1.43 -41.95 -2.68
CA VAL A 12 -1.07 -42.33 -1.31
C VAL A 12 0.44 -42.14 -1.06
N GLY A 13 1.29 -42.54 -2.02
CA GLY A 13 2.73 -42.32 -1.96
C GLY A 13 3.10 -40.84 -1.89
N TYR A 14 2.44 -40.00 -2.70
CA TYR A 14 2.62 -38.54 -2.70
C TYR A 14 2.21 -37.91 -1.36
N VAL A 15 1.05 -38.29 -0.83
CA VAL A 15 0.59 -37.82 0.49
C VAL A 15 1.56 -38.24 1.60
N SER A 16 2.10 -39.45 1.53
CA SER A 16 3.11 -39.95 2.49
C SER A 16 4.41 -39.13 2.41
N LEU A 17 4.83 -38.73 1.21
CA LEU A 17 5.95 -37.83 0.99
C LEU A 17 5.71 -36.45 1.62
N LEU A 18 4.53 -35.86 1.43
CA LEU A 18 4.17 -34.58 2.06
C LEU A 18 4.20 -34.68 3.59
N PHE A 19 3.72 -35.79 4.14
CA PHE A 19 3.81 -36.05 5.56
C PHE A 19 5.26 -36.12 6.05
N LEU A 20 6.12 -36.78 5.31
CA LEU A 20 7.55 -36.85 5.64
C LEU A 20 8.20 -35.46 5.60
N ILE A 21 7.91 -34.67 4.58
CA ILE A 21 8.43 -33.29 4.45
C ILE A 21 8.00 -32.46 5.67
N ALA A 22 6.72 -32.47 6.02
CA ALA A 22 6.22 -31.73 7.16
C ALA A 22 6.83 -32.22 8.47
N TYR A 23 6.92 -33.53 8.68
CA TYR A 23 7.52 -34.10 9.90
C TYR A 23 8.99 -33.71 10.08
N VAL A 24 9.79 -33.82 9.00
CA VAL A 24 11.21 -33.46 9.02
C VAL A 24 11.39 -31.97 9.23
N SER A 25 10.54 -31.15 8.60
CA SER A 25 10.57 -29.67 8.76
C SER A 25 10.23 -29.24 10.18
N ASP A 26 9.19 -29.80 10.80
CA ASP A 26 8.82 -29.54 12.19
C ASP A 26 9.95 -29.97 13.16
N ARG A 27 10.55 -31.14 12.91
CA ARG A 27 11.67 -31.60 13.72
C ARG A 27 12.89 -30.68 13.61
N ARG A 28 13.21 -30.18 12.41
CA ARG A 28 14.29 -29.20 12.19
C ARG A 28 13.98 -27.87 12.86
N ALA A 29 12.73 -27.42 12.83
CA ALA A 29 12.28 -26.19 13.47
C ALA A 29 12.49 -26.21 14.99
N ARG A 30 12.18 -27.32 15.66
CA ARG A 30 12.41 -27.51 17.11
C ARG A 30 13.89 -27.44 17.50
N HIS A 31 14.80 -27.84 16.63
CA HIS A 31 16.24 -27.77 16.86
C HIS A 31 16.90 -26.43 16.44
N LYS A 32 16.12 -25.34 16.35
CA LYS A 32 16.59 -23.97 15.93
C LYS A 32 17.27 -23.90 14.56
N LYS A 33 17.14 -24.91 13.70
CA LYS A 33 17.68 -24.98 12.33
C LYS A 33 16.62 -24.58 11.28
N ALA A 34 15.79 -23.59 11.58
CA ALA A 34 14.63 -23.22 10.76
C ALA A 34 14.87 -22.04 9.80
N GLY A 35 16.12 -21.55 9.62
CA GLY A 35 16.40 -20.34 8.84
C GLY A 35 15.80 -20.35 7.43
N PHE A 36 15.97 -21.44 6.68
CA PHE A 36 15.40 -21.59 5.33
C PHE A 36 13.87 -21.64 5.33
N LEU A 37 13.25 -22.32 6.32
CA LEU A 37 11.79 -22.45 6.43
C LEU A 37 11.09 -21.11 6.71
N ARG A 38 11.81 -20.15 7.28
CA ARG A 38 11.35 -18.78 7.54
C ARG A 38 11.77 -17.79 6.43
N SER A 39 12.19 -18.29 5.28
CA SER A 39 12.61 -17.41 4.19
C SER A 39 11.41 -16.78 3.48
N PRO A 40 11.57 -15.58 2.88
CA PRO A 40 10.52 -14.92 2.08
C PRO A 40 10.03 -15.78 0.91
N ILE A 41 10.89 -16.65 0.36
CA ILE A 41 10.55 -17.53 -0.78
C ILE A 41 9.59 -18.64 -0.34
N VAL A 42 9.88 -19.31 0.79
CA VAL A 42 9.00 -20.35 1.34
C VAL A 42 7.64 -19.76 1.71
N TYR A 43 7.61 -18.59 2.33
CA TYR A 43 6.40 -17.83 2.61
C TYR A 43 5.61 -17.53 1.31
N THR A 44 6.27 -17.03 0.27
CA THR A 44 5.63 -16.71 -1.01
C THR A 44 5.06 -17.96 -1.69
N LEU A 45 5.81 -19.07 -1.69
CA LEU A 45 5.34 -20.34 -2.22
C LEU A 45 4.14 -20.88 -1.43
N ALA A 46 4.11 -20.70 -0.11
CA ALA A 46 2.97 -21.11 0.69
C ALA A 46 1.69 -20.31 0.37
N ILE A 47 1.80 -19.03 0.04
CA ILE A 47 0.65 -18.21 -0.42
C ILE A 47 0.02 -18.81 -1.68
N SER A 48 0.78 -19.52 -2.50
CA SER A 48 0.28 -20.19 -3.71
C SER A 48 -0.75 -21.29 -3.44
N VAL A 49 -1.12 -21.58 -2.18
CA VAL A 49 -2.32 -22.36 -1.83
C VAL A 49 -3.60 -21.76 -2.41
N TYR A 50 -3.56 -20.48 -2.81
CA TYR A 50 -4.60 -19.85 -3.62
C TYR A 50 -4.87 -20.62 -4.92
N CYS A 51 -3.82 -21.14 -5.57
CA CYS A 51 -3.90 -21.96 -6.77
C CYS A 51 -4.31 -23.39 -6.40
N THR A 52 -5.60 -23.69 -6.53
CA THR A 52 -6.23 -24.98 -6.24
C THR A 52 -6.51 -25.77 -7.52
N SER A 53 -7.28 -26.87 -7.43
CA SER A 53 -7.73 -27.60 -8.62
C SER A 53 -8.54 -26.71 -9.59
N TRP A 54 -9.17 -25.64 -9.09
CA TRP A 54 -9.82 -24.65 -9.94
C TRP A 54 -8.80 -23.99 -10.89
N THR A 55 -7.65 -23.56 -10.40
CA THR A 55 -6.60 -22.95 -11.23
C THR A 55 -5.85 -23.95 -12.08
N PHE A 56 -5.78 -25.22 -11.66
CA PHE A 56 -5.06 -26.27 -12.39
C PHE A 56 -5.89 -26.90 -13.51
N TYR A 57 -7.15 -27.21 -13.23
CA TYR A 57 -8.10 -27.82 -14.14
C TYR A 57 -9.15 -26.82 -14.63
N GLY A 58 -9.85 -26.16 -13.70
CA GLY A 58 -11.00 -25.31 -14.00
C GLY A 58 -10.65 -24.05 -14.79
N ALA A 59 -9.42 -23.53 -14.70
CA ALA A 59 -8.98 -22.39 -15.51
C ALA A 59 -8.92 -22.75 -16.99
N VAL A 60 -8.43 -23.94 -17.34
CA VAL A 60 -8.41 -24.44 -18.72
C VAL A 60 -9.82 -24.63 -19.24
N GLY A 61 -10.71 -25.24 -18.45
CA GLY A 61 -12.12 -25.35 -18.79
C GLY A 61 -12.84 -24.01 -18.95
N SER A 62 -12.50 -23.03 -18.09
CA SER A 62 -13.04 -21.67 -18.21
C SER A 62 -12.52 -20.97 -19.47
N ALA A 63 -11.23 -21.11 -19.78
CA ALA A 63 -10.66 -20.58 -21.03
C ALA A 63 -11.30 -21.18 -22.27
N ALA A 64 -11.60 -22.47 -22.23
CA ALA A 64 -12.29 -23.17 -23.32
C ALA A 64 -13.74 -22.72 -23.54
N ARG A 65 -14.46 -22.32 -22.47
CA ARG A 65 -15.88 -21.90 -22.52
C ARG A 65 -16.04 -20.38 -22.70
N SER A 66 -15.18 -19.59 -22.08
CA SER A 66 -15.38 -18.13 -21.94
C SER A 66 -14.13 -17.32 -22.34
N GLY A 67 -13.15 -17.94 -23.01
CA GLY A 67 -11.94 -17.26 -23.46
C GLY A 67 -11.16 -16.64 -22.32
N LEU A 68 -10.74 -15.38 -22.45
CA LEU A 68 -9.87 -14.67 -21.49
C LEU A 68 -10.56 -14.23 -20.21
N GLU A 69 -11.85 -14.46 -20.03
CA GLU A 69 -12.57 -14.09 -18.80
C GLU A 69 -11.93 -14.69 -17.54
N TYR A 70 -11.34 -15.91 -17.62
CA TYR A 70 -10.67 -16.57 -16.50
C TYR A 70 -9.54 -15.77 -15.87
N LEU A 71 -8.94 -14.82 -16.62
CA LEU A 71 -7.85 -13.98 -16.11
C LEU A 71 -8.24 -13.14 -14.89
N ALA A 72 -9.53 -12.84 -14.73
CA ALA A 72 -10.02 -12.08 -13.57
C ALA A 72 -9.59 -12.71 -12.23
N ILE A 73 -9.56 -14.05 -12.14
CA ILE A 73 -9.20 -14.79 -10.92
C ILE A 73 -7.70 -14.66 -10.60
N TYR A 74 -6.86 -14.42 -11.59
CA TYR A 74 -5.42 -14.19 -11.40
C TYR A 74 -5.11 -12.72 -11.17
N LEU A 75 -5.85 -11.82 -11.81
CA LEU A 75 -5.61 -10.39 -11.72
C LEU A 75 -5.96 -9.83 -10.34
N GLY A 76 -7.09 -10.24 -9.74
CA GLY A 76 -7.51 -9.78 -8.42
C GLY A 76 -6.43 -9.94 -7.35
N PRO A 77 -5.92 -11.16 -7.10
CA PRO A 77 -4.82 -11.40 -6.17
C PRO A 77 -3.53 -10.67 -6.53
N THR A 78 -3.21 -10.60 -7.81
CA THR A 78 -2.03 -9.84 -8.30
C THR A 78 -2.11 -8.39 -7.87
N LEU A 79 -3.25 -7.73 -8.05
CA LEU A 79 -3.46 -6.33 -7.63
C LEU A 79 -3.31 -6.15 -6.12
N VAL A 80 -3.83 -7.09 -5.31
CA VAL A 80 -3.70 -7.05 -3.84
C VAL A 80 -2.24 -7.17 -3.41
N PHE A 81 -1.45 -8.06 -4.02
CA PHE A 81 -0.04 -8.23 -3.67
C PHE A 81 0.85 -7.12 -4.22
N VAL A 82 0.61 -6.61 -5.42
CA VAL A 82 1.30 -5.43 -5.93
C VAL A 82 1.02 -4.21 -5.04
N GLY A 83 -0.23 -4.04 -4.60
CA GLY A 83 -0.65 -3.00 -3.65
C GLY A 83 -0.51 -3.39 -2.17
N TRP A 84 0.42 -4.26 -1.80
CA TRP A 84 0.56 -4.86 -0.45
C TRP A 84 0.61 -3.86 0.70
N TRP A 85 1.16 -2.67 0.49
CA TRP A 85 1.31 -1.62 1.51
C TRP A 85 -0.04 -1.05 1.99
N PHE A 86 -1.09 -1.15 1.16
CA PHE A 86 -2.40 -0.57 1.45
C PHE A 86 -3.22 -1.43 2.42
N ILE A 87 -3.35 -2.75 2.15
CA ILE A 87 -4.17 -3.66 2.94
C ILE A 87 -3.32 -4.68 3.70
N LEU A 88 -2.47 -5.46 3.00
CA LEU A 88 -1.79 -6.60 3.59
C LEU A 88 -0.85 -6.20 4.72
N ARG A 89 -0.11 -5.11 4.55
CA ARG A 89 0.77 -4.57 5.59
C ARG A 89 0.03 -4.22 6.87
N ARG A 90 -1.16 -3.61 6.75
CA ARG A 90 -2.02 -3.30 7.90
C ARG A 90 -2.48 -4.58 8.58
N LEU A 91 -2.97 -5.56 7.82
CA LEU A 91 -3.45 -6.83 8.33
C LEU A 91 -2.37 -7.59 9.10
N VAL A 92 -1.18 -7.74 8.52
CA VAL A 92 -0.05 -8.42 9.16
C VAL A 92 0.34 -7.72 10.46
N ARG A 93 0.45 -6.38 10.45
CA ARG A 93 0.81 -5.62 11.65
C ARG A 93 -0.24 -5.71 12.75
N ILE A 94 -1.53 -5.64 12.41
CA ILE A 94 -2.63 -5.84 13.37
C ILE A 94 -2.59 -7.27 13.92
N SER A 95 -2.41 -8.27 13.06
CA SER A 95 -2.33 -9.67 13.47
C SER A 95 -1.20 -9.91 14.47
N HIS A 96 -0.01 -9.38 14.21
CA HIS A 96 1.12 -9.49 15.14
C HIS A 96 0.86 -8.77 16.46
N SER A 97 0.26 -7.57 16.44
CA SER A 97 0.00 -6.77 17.65
C SER A 97 -1.12 -7.35 18.51
N GLN A 98 -2.18 -7.90 17.89
CA GLN A 98 -3.36 -8.45 18.57
C GLN A 98 -3.34 -9.98 18.68
N ARG A 99 -2.30 -10.67 18.12
CA ARG A 99 -2.14 -12.13 18.10
C ARG A 99 -3.37 -12.85 17.56
N LEU A 100 -3.84 -12.39 16.42
CA LEU A 100 -5.02 -12.93 15.76
C LEU A 100 -4.73 -14.34 15.21
N THR A 101 -5.72 -15.21 15.28
CA THR A 101 -5.63 -16.60 14.77
C THR A 101 -6.51 -16.86 13.55
N SER A 102 -7.42 -15.94 13.22
CA SER A 102 -8.37 -16.10 12.10
C SER A 102 -9.00 -14.77 11.68
N VAL A 103 -9.68 -14.78 10.52
CA VAL A 103 -10.50 -13.64 10.06
C VAL A 103 -11.64 -13.34 11.04
N ALA A 104 -12.20 -14.36 11.72
CA ALA A 104 -13.24 -14.16 12.73
C ALA A 104 -12.68 -13.45 13.98
N ASP A 105 -11.43 -13.77 14.36
CA ASP A 105 -10.73 -13.04 15.42
C ASP A 105 -10.50 -11.57 15.06
N LEU A 106 -10.09 -11.31 13.83
CA LEU A 106 -9.85 -9.95 13.34
C LEU A 106 -11.12 -9.10 13.46
N LEU A 107 -12.23 -9.60 12.89
CA LEU A 107 -13.51 -8.88 12.93
C LEU A 107 -14.04 -8.75 14.35
N SER A 108 -14.00 -9.82 15.15
CA SER A 108 -14.49 -9.77 16.54
C SER A 108 -13.67 -8.81 17.39
N SER A 109 -12.34 -8.83 17.27
CA SER A 109 -11.43 -7.94 18.02
C SER A 109 -11.69 -6.48 17.70
N ARG A 110 -11.80 -6.12 16.42
CA ARG A 110 -12.08 -4.75 15.98
C ARG A 110 -13.41 -4.22 16.50
N TYR A 111 -14.44 -5.08 16.51
CA TYR A 111 -15.79 -4.70 16.90
C TYR A 111 -16.10 -5.05 18.36
N GLY A 112 -15.17 -4.72 19.28
CA GLY A 112 -15.33 -4.82 20.71
C GLY A 112 -15.24 -6.24 21.27
N LYS A 113 -14.40 -7.11 20.69
CA LYS A 113 -14.16 -8.51 21.07
C LYS A 113 -15.45 -9.32 21.18
N SER A 114 -16.35 -9.12 20.19
CA SER A 114 -17.69 -9.66 20.21
C SER A 114 -17.73 -11.15 19.86
N SER A 115 -18.06 -12.01 20.84
CA SER A 115 -18.27 -13.44 20.61
C SER A 115 -19.41 -13.73 19.62
N ARG A 116 -20.50 -12.91 19.62
CA ARG A 116 -21.62 -13.09 18.68
C ARG A 116 -21.20 -12.88 17.23
N LEU A 117 -20.40 -11.84 16.97
CA LEU A 117 -19.86 -11.57 15.63
C LEU A 117 -18.88 -12.68 15.21
N ALA A 118 -18.02 -13.15 16.11
CA ALA A 118 -17.09 -14.26 15.84
C ALA A 118 -17.83 -15.55 15.46
N VAL A 119 -18.91 -15.90 16.16
CA VAL A 119 -19.77 -17.05 15.84
C VAL A 119 -20.43 -16.87 14.47
N LEU A 120 -21.02 -15.70 14.17
CA LEU A 120 -21.65 -15.42 12.90
C LEU A 120 -20.66 -15.59 11.74
N VAL A 121 -19.47 -14.98 11.83
CA VAL A 121 -18.42 -15.09 10.81
C VAL A 121 -17.97 -16.55 10.65
N THR A 122 -17.83 -17.29 11.76
CA THR A 122 -17.40 -18.71 11.71
C THR A 122 -18.46 -19.58 11.00
N VAL A 123 -19.75 -19.40 11.33
CA VAL A 123 -20.83 -20.17 10.69
C VAL A 123 -20.89 -19.86 9.19
N ILE A 124 -20.83 -18.57 8.82
CA ILE A 124 -20.80 -18.15 7.42
C ILE A 124 -19.60 -18.73 6.68
N ALA A 125 -18.42 -18.74 7.30
CA ALA A 125 -17.23 -19.33 6.70
C ALA A 125 -17.38 -20.82 6.44
N VAL A 126 -17.92 -21.58 7.40
CA VAL A 126 -18.14 -23.04 7.25
C VAL A 126 -19.15 -23.34 6.14
N ILE A 127 -20.27 -22.63 6.09
CA ILE A 127 -21.29 -22.83 5.04
C ILE A 127 -20.76 -22.34 3.69
N GLY A 128 -20.13 -21.16 3.64
CA GLY A 128 -19.63 -20.55 2.41
C GLY A 128 -18.51 -21.35 1.74
N ILE A 129 -17.73 -22.13 2.51
CA ILE A 129 -16.64 -22.96 1.97
C ILE A 129 -17.10 -24.34 1.51
N ALA A 130 -18.23 -24.84 1.97
CA ALA A 130 -18.70 -26.18 1.60
C ALA A 130 -18.73 -26.42 0.06
N PRO A 131 -19.22 -25.51 -0.80
CA PRO A 131 -19.12 -25.64 -2.25
C PRO A 131 -17.68 -25.75 -2.76
N TYR A 132 -16.74 -25.03 -2.12
CA TYR A 132 -15.34 -25.07 -2.58
C TYR A 132 -14.63 -26.38 -2.24
N ILE A 133 -14.98 -27.00 -1.11
CA ILE A 133 -14.51 -28.37 -0.76
C ILE A 133 -15.12 -29.37 -1.74
N ALA A 134 -16.41 -29.24 -2.08
CA ALA A 134 -17.07 -30.10 -3.07
C ALA A 134 -16.38 -30.00 -4.46
N LEU A 135 -15.97 -28.79 -4.87
CA LEU A 135 -15.19 -28.57 -6.09
C LEU A 135 -13.89 -29.39 -6.09
N GLN A 136 -13.15 -29.40 -4.95
CA GLN A 136 -11.90 -30.19 -4.86
C GLN A 136 -12.19 -31.70 -4.91
N LEU A 137 -13.24 -32.15 -4.25
CA LEU A 137 -13.68 -33.56 -4.29
C LEU A 137 -14.04 -33.94 -5.73
N LYS A 138 -14.81 -33.08 -6.43
CA LYS A 138 -15.17 -33.28 -7.85
C LYS A 138 -13.94 -33.34 -8.74
N ALA A 139 -12.99 -32.44 -8.59
CA ALA A 139 -11.78 -32.43 -9.41
C ALA A 139 -10.94 -33.71 -9.22
N VAL A 140 -10.80 -34.21 -7.99
CA VAL A 140 -10.07 -35.46 -7.71
C VAL A 140 -10.82 -36.64 -8.26
N THR A 141 -12.13 -36.76 -8.02
CA THR A 141 -12.94 -37.87 -8.55
C THR A 141 -12.95 -37.90 -10.08
N SER A 142 -13.18 -36.77 -10.75
CA SER A 142 -13.15 -36.67 -12.20
C SER A 142 -11.78 -36.99 -12.78
N SER A 143 -10.68 -36.63 -12.12
CA SER A 143 -9.33 -36.98 -12.58
C SER A 143 -9.05 -38.48 -12.48
N ILE A 144 -9.51 -39.15 -11.42
CA ILE A 144 -9.42 -40.63 -11.30
C ILE A 144 -10.27 -41.32 -12.36
N GLN A 145 -11.51 -40.86 -12.60
CA GLN A 145 -12.40 -41.40 -13.64
C GLN A 145 -11.85 -41.21 -15.04
N ALA A 146 -11.22 -40.07 -15.34
CA ALA A 146 -10.59 -39.81 -16.64
C ALA A 146 -9.49 -40.87 -16.95
N VAL A 147 -8.68 -41.21 -15.94
CA VAL A 147 -7.68 -42.30 -16.10
C VAL A 147 -8.34 -43.68 -16.23
N ALA A 148 -9.40 -43.95 -15.43
CA ALA A 148 -10.10 -45.22 -15.49
C ALA A 148 -10.80 -45.45 -16.84
N GLY A 149 -11.38 -44.39 -17.44
CA GLY A 149 -12.04 -44.47 -18.76
C GLY A 149 -11.06 -44.67 -19.91
N ALA A 150 -9.80 -44.30 -19.77
CA ALA A 150 -8.75 -44.47 -20.77
C ALA A 150 -8.02 -45.83 -20.69
N SER A 151 -8.31 -46.66 -19.70
CA SER A 151 -7.62 -47.95 -19.51
C SER A 151 -8.36 -49.07 -20.21
N GLU A 152 -7.66 -49.83 -21.11
CA GLU A 152 -8.21 -51.03 -21.77
C GLU A 152 -8.42 -52.21 -20.81
N PHE A 153 -7.81 -52.21 -19.62
CA PHE A 153 -7.82 -53.30 -18.62
C PHE A 153 -8.96 -53.23 -17.61
N GLY A 154 -10.04 -52.48 -17.88
CA GLY A 154 -11.17 -52.43 -16.99
C GLY A 154 -10.95 -51.57 -15.74
N ARG A 155 -11.99 -51.45 -14.93
CA ARG A 155 -12.05 -50.52 -13.81
C ARG A 155 -11.23 -50.95 -12.57
N GLY A 156 -10.50 -52.06 -12.59
CA GLY A 156 -9.72 -52.57 -11.44
C GLY A 156 -10.53 -52.63 -10.13
N SER A 157 -9.95 -52.19 -9.02
CA SER A 157 -10.65 -52.11 -7.73
C SER A 157 -11.84 -51.15 -7.70
N LEU A 158 -11.99 -50.30 -8.71
CA LEU A 158 -13.11 -49.35 -8.88
C LEU A 158 -14.31 -49.91 -9.61
N ALA A 159 -14.26 -51.20 -10.04
CA ALA A 159 -15.37 -51.87 -10.70
C ALA A 159 -16.59 -51.91 -9.74
N GLY A 160 -17.66 -51.18 -10.10
CA GLY A 160 -18.89 -51.12 -9.31
C GLY A 160 -18.95 -49.97 -8.30
N VAL A 161 -17.91 -49.15 -8.15
CA VAL A 161 -17.95 -47.97 -7.30
C VAL A 161 -18.52 -46.80 -8.12
N ASP A 162 -19.64 -46.26 -7.68
CA ASP A 162 -20.26 -45.07 -8.28
C ASP A 162 -19.45 -43.80 -7.92
N GLU A 163 -19.73 -42.69 -8.63
CA GLU A 163 -19.05 -41.42 -8.41
C GLU A 163 -19.14 -40.92 -6.95
N VAL A 164 -20.26 -41.17 -6.28
CA VAL A 164 -20.49 -40.77 -4.89
C VAL A 164 -19.69 -41.59 -3.91
N GLY A 165 -19.61 -42.92 -4.16
CA GLY A 165 -18.77 -43.79 -3.34
C GLY A 165 -17.29 -43.42 -3.44
N LEU A 166 -16.82 -43.08 -4.64
CA LEU A 166 -15.46 -42.59 -4.86
C LEU A 166 -15.21 -41.27 -4.14
N ALA A 167 -16.15 -40.30 -4.26
CA ALA A 167 -16.05 -39.02 -3.59
C ALA A 167 -16.05 -39.16 -2.06
N PHE A 168 -16.87 -40.07 -1.53
CA PHE A 168 -16.88 -40.41 -0.10
C PHE A 168 -15.55 -40.98 0.35
N GLY A 169 -15.01 -41.95 -0.40
CA GLY A 169 -13.67 -42.50 -0.11
C GLY A 169 -12.58 -41.44 -0.08
N VAL A 170 -12.59 -40.52 -1.08
CA VAL A 170 -11.66 -39.39 -1.15
C VAL A 170 -11.85 -38.45 0.04
N ALA A 171 -13.09 -38.09 0.39
CA ALA A 171 -13.38 -37.22 1.53
C ALA A 171 -12.91 -37.83 2.85
N ALA A 172 -13.17 -39.15 3.05
CA ALA A 172 -12.76 -39.87 4.25
C ALA A 172 -11.22 -39.96 4.38
N ALA A 173 -10.53 -40.27 3.26
CA ALA A 173 -9.07 -40.28 3.21
C ALA A 173 -8.47 -38.89 3.53
N MET A 174 -9.05 -37.82 2.98
CA MET A 174 -8.63 -36.45 3.26
C MET A 174 -8.91 -36.04 4.71
N ALA A 175 -10.04 -36.47 5.29
CA ALA A 175 -10.34 -36.23 6.71
C ALA A 175 -9.29 -36.89 7.61
N LEU A 176 -9.02 -38.16 7.38
CA LEU A 176 -8.00 -38.89 8.15
C LEU A 176 -6.63 -38.22 8.02
N PHE A 177 -6.23 -37.87 6.82
CA PHE A 177 -4.95 -37.21 6.56
C PHE A 177 -4.86 -35.83 7.26
N THR A 178 -5.91 -35.02 7.13
CA THR A 178 -5.97 -33.69 7.78
C THR A 178 -5.91 -33.79 9.32
N ILE A 179 -6.57 -34.81 9.90
CA ILE A 179 -6.49 -35.07 11.34
C ILE A 179 -5.07 -35.45 11.76
N LEU A 180 -4.41 -36.35 11.02
CA LEU A 180 -3.04 -36.74 11.31
C LEU A 180 -2.03 -35.60 11.16
N PHE A 181 -2.28 -34.70 10.23
CA PHE A 181 -1.42 -33.56 9.95
C PHE A 181 -1.66 -32.35 10.85
N GLY A 182 -2.93 -31.97 11.03
CA GLY A 182 -3.33 -30.66 11.59
C GLY A 182 -3.62 -30.67 13.08
N THR A 183 -3.71 -31.87 13.74
CA THR A 183 -4.13 -31.93 15.16
C THR A 183 -3.04 -32.47 16.09
N ARG A 184 -1.77 -32.22 15.77
CA ARG A 184 -0.65 -32.68 16.60
C ARG A 184 -0.43 -31.84 17.85
N ASN A 185 -0.63 -30.52 17.75
CA ASN A 185 -0.37 -29.58 18.84
C ASN A 185 -1.61 -28.75 19.15
N VAL A 186 -1.80 -28.46 20.44
CA VAL A 186 -2.92 -27.63 20.94
C VAL A 186 -2.67 -26.14 20.67
N ASP A 187 -1.40 -25.76 20.58
CA ASP A 187 -0.98 -24.38 20.40
C ASP A 187 -1.33 -23.86 18.99
N ALA A 188 -2.31 -22.99 18.91
CA ALA A 188 -2.61 -22.23 17.70
C ALA A 188 -1.48 -21.23 17.33
N LYS A 189 -0.49 -21.08 18.22
CA LYS A 189 0.62 -20.13 18.10
C LYS A 189 1.92 -20.77 17.60
N GLU A 190 2.04 -22.10 17.63
CA GLU A 190 3.15 -22.76 16.94
C GLU A 190 2.92 -22.56 15.43
N GLN A 191 3.75 -21.72 14.82
CA GLN A 191 3.82 -21.62 13.37
C GLN A 191 3.94 -23.05 12.83
N HIS A 192 2.99 -23.45 12.00
CA HIS A 192 2.95 -24.79 11.41
C HIS A 192 4.00 -24.88 10.29
N LEU A 193 5.29 -24.65 10.65
CA LEU A 193 6.38 -24.56 9.66
C LEU A 193 6.48 -25.82 8.81
N GLY A 194 6.12 -26.99 9.35
CA GLY A 194 6.02 -28.22 8.59
C GLY A 194 4.93 -28.20 7.55
N VAL A 195 3.74 -27.68 7.89
CA VAL A 195 2.63 -27.51 6.94
C VAL A 195 3.00 -26.51 5.87
N VAL A 196 3.58 -25.36 6.27
CA VAL A 196 4.04 -24.32 5.34
C VAL A 196 5.08 -24.87 4.36
N ALA A 197 6.03 -25.71 4.83
CA ALA A 197 7.02 -26.34 3.98
C ALA A 197 6.41 -27.36 2.98
N ALA A 198 5.43 -28.16 3.44
CA ALA A 198 4.72 -29.09 2.57
C ALA A 198 3.95 -28.34 1.47
N ILE A 199 3.23 -27.28 1.82
CA ILE A 199 2.50 -26.44 0.87
C ILE A 199 3.46 -25.76 -0.13
N ALA A 200 4.63 -25.28 0.33
CA ALA A 200 5.64 -24.70 -0.55
C ALA A 200 6.19 -25.76 -1.56
N PHE A 201 6.35 -27.00 -1.12
CA PHE A 201 6.72 -28.10 -2.02
C PHE A 201 5.59 -28.42 -3.00
N GLU A 202 4.34 -28.52 -2.55
CA GLU A 202 3.16 -28.69 -3.40
C GLU A 202 3.04 -27.60 -4.47
N ALA A 203 3.38 -26.36 -4.11
CA ALA A 203 3.41 -25.22 -5.04
C ALA A 203 4.37 -25.46 -6.23
N LEU A 204 5.53 -26.04 -5.97
CA LEU A 204 6.48 -26.37 -7.02
C LEU A 204 5.99 -27.53 -7.89
N VAL A 205 5.42 -28.58 -7.27
CA VAL A 205 4.91 -29.76 -7.99
C VAL A 205 3.79 -29.35 -8.96
N LYS A 206 2.77 -28.62 -8.49
CA LYS A 206 1.64 -28.22 -9.35
C LYS A 206 2.06 -27.25 -10.47
N LEU A 207 2.99 -26.32 -10.19
CA LEU A 207 3.50 -25.42 -11.20
C LEU A 207 4.28 -26.18 -12.27
N THR A 208 5.24 -27.01 -11.88
CA THR A 208 6.07 -27.76 -12.82
C THR A 208 5.25 -28.76 -13.63
N ALA A 209 4.22 -29.38 -13.05
CA ALA A 209 3.31 -30.25 -13.75
C ALA A 209 2.52 -29.51 -14.84
N LEU A 210 1.95 -28.34 -14.52
CA LEU A 210 1.19 -27.54 -15.47
C LEU A 210 2.08 -27.00 -16.61
N LEU A 211 3.29 -26.52 -16.26
CA LEU A 211 4.27 -26.07 -17.25
C LEU A 211 4.71 -27.21 -18.18
N ALA A 212 4.93 -28.42 -17.65
CA ALA A 212 5.32 -29.60 -18.45
C ALA A 212 4.22 -29.97 -19.45
N VAL A 213 2.94 -29.98 -19.05
CA VAL A 213 1.80 -30.18 -19.95
C VAL A 213 1.74 -29.08 -21.01
N GLY A 214 1.92 -27.82 -20.60
CA GLY A 214 1.90 -26.68 -21.51
C GLY A 214 2.99 -26.75 -22.58
N VAL A 215 4.22 -27.04 -22.17
CA VAL A 215 5.35 -27.23 -23.09
C VAL A 215 5.08 -28.38 -24.05
N PHE A 216 4.56 -29.52 -23.55
CA PHE A 216 4.17 -30.65 -24.40
C PHE A 216 3.11 -30.24 -25.42
N VAL A 217 2.06 -29.52 -25.01
CA VAL A 217 0.97 -29.08 -25.89
C VAL A 217 1.48 -28.16 -26.99
N VAL A 218 2.36 -27.21 -26.65
CA VAL A 218 2.96 -26.29 -27.64
C VAL A 218 3.83 -27.06 -28.63
N TYR A 219 4.65 -28.02 -28.16
CA TYR A 219 5.47 -28.86 -29.00
C TYR A 219 4.61 -29.76 -29.92
N ALA A 220 3.64 -30.48 -29.37
CA ALA A 220 2.74 -31.37 -30.11
C ALA A 220 1.81 -30.60 -31.07
N GLY A 221 1.46 -29.37 -30.73
CA GLY A 221 0.65 -28.48 -31.54
C GLY A 221 1.36 -27.84 -32.74
N GLY A 222 2.69 -27.95 -32.82
CA GLY A 222 3.50 -27.30 -33.86
C GLY A 222 3.82 -25.84 -33.57
N GLY A 223 3.80 -25.44 -32.28
CA GLY A 223 4.04 -24.06 -31.81
C GLY A 223 2.77 -23.28 -31.51
N PHE A 224 2.94 -22.12 -30.88
CA PHE A 224 1.80 -21.26 -30.54
C PHE A 224 1.00 -20.83 -31.78
N GLU A 225 1.68 -20.37 -32.82
CA GLU A 225 1.05 -19.88 -34.05
C GLU A 225 0.15 -20.97 -34.70
N ALA A 226 0.62 -22.22 -34.79
CA ALA A 226 -0.14 -23.32 -35.34
C ALA A 226 -1.39 -23.67 -34.50
N ILE A 227 -1.31 -23.59 -33.17
CA ILE A 227 -2.45 -23.82 -32.28
C ILE A 227 -3.53 -22.77 -32.49
N PHE A 228 -3.13 -21.48 -32.49
CA PHE A 228 -4.06 -20.37 -32.66
C PHE A 228 -4.68 -20.36 -34.07
N ALA A 229 -3.89 -20.57 -35.13
CA ALA A 229 -4.40 -20.65 -36.51
C ALA A 229 -5.41 -21.82 -36.69
N ARG A 230 -5.16 -22.96 -36.05
CA ARG A 230 -6.07 -24.11 -36.10
C ARG A 230 -7.39 -23.82 -35.39
N ALA A 231 -7.34 -23.12 -34.24
CA ALA A 231 -8.52 -22.70 -33.49
C ALA A 231 -9.35 -21.69 -34.30
N GLU A 232 -8.70 -20.71 -34.91
CA GLU A 232 -9.35 -19.71 -35.75
C GLU A 232 -10.01 -20.34 -36.97
N ALA A 233 -9.35 -21.31 -37.63
CA ALA A 233 -9.90 -22.07 -38.75
C ALA A 233 -11.17 -22.88 -38.40
N GLN A 234 -11.35 -23.23 -37.12
CA GLN A 234 -12.54 -23.93 -36.61
C GLN A 234 -13.57 -22.93 -35.99
N GLY A 235 -13.34 -21.63 -36.11
CA GLY A 235 -14.24 -20.60 -35.56
C GLY A 235 -14.19 -20.49 -34.03
N ILE A 236 -13.13 -21.00 -33.37
CA ILE A 236 -12.94 -20.93 -31.94
C ILE A 236 -12.23 -19.62 -31.58
N GLY A 237 -12.98 -18.62 -31.10
CA GLY A 237 -12.47 -17.33 -30.67
C GLY A 237 -12.12 -17.28 -29.16
N ILE A 238 -11.01 -16.65 -28.82
CA ILE A 238 -10.64 -16.37 -27.42
C ILE A 238 -11.15 -15.02 -26.90
N TYR A 239 -11.61 -14.16 -27.80
CA TYR A 239 -12.19 -12.85 -27.52
C TYR A 239 -13.68 -12.85 -27.84
N SER A 240 -14.48 -12.42 -26.89
CA SER A 240 -15.89 -12.05 -27.09
C SER A 240 -16.07 -10.57 -26.73
N ALA A 241 -17.09 -9.91 -27.26
CA ALA A 241 -17.42 -8.54 -26.91
C ALA A 241 -17.69 -8.35 -25.40
N GLN A 242 -17.96 -9.45 -24.69
CA GLN A 242 -18.26 -9.49 -23.26
C GLN A 242 -17.07 -9.87 -22.37
N THR A 243 -15.89 -10.14 -22.95
CA THR A 243 -14.73 -10.66 -22.20
C THR A 243 -14.31 -9.77 -21.03
N PHE A 244 -14.47 -8.45 -21.15
CA PHE A 244 -14.15 -7.48 -20.09
C PHE A 244 -15.41 -6.75 -19.58
N GLY A 245 -16.56 -7.42 -19.62
CA GLY A 245 -17.84 -6.87 -19.17
C GLY A 245 -18.03 -6.87 -17.65
N ASP A 246 -19.29 -6.72 -17.24
CA ASP A 246 -19.76 -6.71 -15.86
C ASP A 246 -19.41 -7.99 -15.08
N ARG A 247 -19.54 -9.16 -15.75
CA ARG A 247 -19.16 -10.46 -15.17
C ARG A 247 -17.67 -10.53 -14.84
N TRP A 248 -16.80 -10.04 -15.73
CA TRP A 248 -15.35 -9.97 -15.48
C TRP A 248 -15.03 -9.07 -14.28
N LEU A 249 -15.72 -7.92 -14.15
CA LEU A 249 -15.56 -7.03 -12.99
C LEU A 249 -16.01 -7.73 -11.70
N ALA A 250 -17.16 -8.39 -11.71
CA ALA A 250 -17.64 -9.15 -10.55
C ALA A 250 -16.65 -10.24 -10.12
N MET A 251 -16.07 -10.99 -11.08
CA MET A 251 -15.05 -12.00 -10.81
C MET A 251 -13.78 -11.38 -10.19
N ASN A 252 -13.34 -10.21 -10.63
CA ASN A 252 -12.20 -9.51 -10.01
C ASN A 252 -12.50 -9.10 -8.57
N VAL A 253 -13.69 -8.55 -8.28
CA VAL A 253 -14.12 -8.20 -6.91
C VAL A 253 -14.12 -9.44 -6.01
N LEU A 254 -14.63 -10.57 -6.53
CA LEU A 254 -14.60 -11.84 -5.80
C LEU A 254 -13.18 -12.35 -5.57
N ALA A 255 -12.30 -12.26 -6.56
CA ALA A 255 -10.91 -12.70 -6.46
C ALA A 255 -10.11 -11.86 -5.44
N VAL A 256 -10.29 -10.53 -5.43
CA VAL A 256 -9.74 -9.61 -4.42
C VAL A 256 -10.26 -9.97 -3.02
N SER A 257 -11.57 -10.23 -2.90
CA SER A 257 -12.16 -10.60 -1.62
C SER A 257 -11.66 -11.97 -1.14
N ALA A 258 -11.54 -12.94 -2.04
CA ALA A 258 -11.08 -14.29 -1.74
C ALA A 258 -9.64 -14.33 -1.20
N ILE A 259 -8.70 -13.62 -1.82
CA ILE A 259 -7.29 -13.62 -1.40
C ILE A 259 -7.09 -13.01 0.00
N ILE A 260 -8.03 -12.16 0.45
CA ILE A 260 -7.97 -11.49 1.76
C ILE A 260 -8.79 -12.24 2.80
N CYS A 261 -10.02 -12.67 2.45
CA CYS A 261 -11.02 -13.13 3.42
C CYS A 261 -11.14 -14.64 3.55
N LEU A 262 -10.64 -15.45 2.57
CA LEU A 262 -10.66 -16.92 2.71
C LEU A 262 -9.88 -17.36 3.94
N PRO A 263 -10.44 -18.23 4.81
CA PRO A 263 -9.77 -18.66 6.06
C PRO A 263 -8.35 -19.18 5.84
N ARG A 264 -8.13 -20.05 4.84
CA ARG A 264 -6.79 -20.54 4.50
C ARG A 264 -5.83 -19.46 4.04
N GLN A 265 -6.32 -18.51 3.23
CA GLN A 265 -5.48 -17.41 2.74
C GLN A 265 -5.10 -16.46 3.86
N PHE A 266 -6.07 -16.12 4.70
CA PHE A 266 -5.80 -15.33 5.90
C PHE A 266 -4.78 -16.02 6.82
N GLN A 267 -4.94 -17.35 7.01
CA GLN A 267 -4.00 -18.15 7.80
C GLN A 267 -2.56 -18.03 7.26
N VAL A 268 -2.34 -18.30 5.96
CA VAL A 268 -0.99 -18.29 5.37
C VAL A 268 -0.43 -16.87 5.23
N THR A 269 -1.26 -15.94 4.71
CA THR A 269 -0.77 -14.61 4.37
C THR A 269 -0.57 -13.73 5.59
N VAL A 270 -1.44 -13.86 6.62
CA VAL A 270 -1.49 -12.94 7.75
C VAL A 270 -1.00 -13.60 9.04
N VAL A 271 -1.51 -14.80 9.38
CA VAL A 271 -1.20 -15.46 10.68
C VAL A 271 0.18 -16.11 10.67
N GLU A 272 0.52 -16.88 9.61
CA GLU A 272 1.82 -17.56 9.48
C GLU A 272 2.96 -16.62 9.04
N ASN A 273 2.66 -15.36 8.74
CA ASN A 273 3.71 -14.39 8.43
C ASN A 273 4.59 -14.14 9.66
N SER A 274 5.88 -14.36 9.54
CA SER A 274 6.86 -14.16 10.63
C SER A 274 7.54 -12.79 10.58
N ASP A 275 7.56 -12.11 9.43
CA ASP A 275 8.21 -10.82 9.22
C ASP A 275 7.45 -10.02 8.14
N GLU A 276 7.03 -8.79 8.46
CA GLU A 276 6.36 -7.87 7.54
C GLU A 276 7.14 -7.68 6.22
N ASN A 277 8.48 -7.75 6.27
CA ASN A 277 9.35 -7.60 5.08
C ASN A 277 9.16 -8.73 4.05
N HIS A 278 8.64 -9.89 4.44
CA HIS A 278 8.33 -10.97 3.50
C HIS A 278 7.29 -10.56 2.46
N LEU A 279 6.39 -9.61 2.80
CA LEU A 279 5.42 -9.06 1.85
C LEU A 279 6.09 -8.37 0.66
N ARG A 280 7.26 -7.76 0.86
CA ARG A 280 8.02 -7.12 -0.22
C ARG A 280 8.47 -8.13 -1.28
N THR A 281 8.90 -9.33 -0.87
CA THR A 281 9.23 -10.40 -1.80
C THR A 281 7.96 -10.98 -2.44
N ALA A 282 6.92 -11.21 -1.65
CA ALA A 282 5.65 -11.75 -2.13
C ALA A 282 4.97 -10.82 -3.16
N SER A 283 5.17 -9.49 -3.06
CA SER A 283 4.54 -8.50 -3.95
C SER A 283 4.90 -8.65 -5.43
N TRP A 284 6.03 -9.24 -5.77
CA TRP A 284 6.44 -9.51 -7.14
C TRP A 284 6.53 -11.01 -7.45
N ALA A 285 6.96 -11.83 -6.48
CA ALA A 285 7.19 -13.26 -6.72
C ALA A 285 5.87 -14.04 -6.80
N PHE A 286 4.84 -13.66 -6.00
CA PHE A 286 3.52 -14.28 -6.13
C PHE A 286 2.80 -13.92 -7.43
N PRO A 287 2.73 -12.65 -7.89
CA PRO A 287 2.28 -12.31 -9.25
C PRO A 287 3.03 -13.06 -10.35
N GLY A 288 4.37 -13.20 -10.22
CA GLY A 288 5.17 -14.01 -11.15
C GLY A 288 4.76 -15.48 -11.17
N TYR A 289 4.51 -16.07 -10.00
CA TYR A 289 3.97 -17.42 -9.88
C TYR A 289 2.59 -17.56 -10.55
N MET A 290 1.69 -16.59 -10.31
CA MET A 290 0.35 -16.56 -10.93
C MET A 290 0.44 -16.46 -12.46
N LEU A 291 1.34 -15.63 -12.98
CA LEU A 291 1.60 -15.51 -14.41
C LEU A 291 2.05 -16.87 -15.01
N LEU A 292 3.00 -17.55 -14.36
CA LEU A 292 3.47 -18.86 -14.80
C LEU A 292 2.36 -19.91 -14.78
N MET A 293 1.48 -19.91 -13.77
CA MET A 293 0.31 -20.80 -13.68
C MET A 293 -0.72 -20.52 -14.78
N SER A 294 -0.83 -19.30 -15.30
CA SER A 294 -1.78 -18.93 -16.35
C SER A 294 -1.20 -19.06 -17.79
N LEU A 295 0.12 -19.17 -17.92
CA LEU A 295 0.84 -19.02 -19.18
C LEU A 295 0.35 -19.97 -20.30
N PHE A 296 0.12 -21.23 -19.96
CA PHE A 296 -0.30 -22.24 -20.92
C PHE A 296 -1.79 -22.59 -20.90
N THR A 297 -2.58 -21.89 -20.08
CA THR A 297 -4.02 -22.16 -19.93
C THR A 297 -4.76 -22.08 -21.28
N VAL A 298 -4.56 -21.00 -22.04
CA VAL A 298 -5.19 -20.81 -23.35
C VAL A 298 -4.68 -21.80 -24.39
N PRO A 299 -3.37 -22.01 -24.58
CA PRO A 299 -2.85 -23.03 -25.47
C PRO A 299 -3.41 -24.42 -25.20
N ILE A 300 -3.48 -24.85 -23.91
CA ILE A 300 -4.04 -26.17 -23.54
C ILE A 300 -5.54 -26.23 -23.88
N ALA A 301 -6.28 -25.15 -23.59
CA ALA A 301 -7.72 -25.09 -23.91
C ALA A 301 -7.98 -25.20 -25.42
N LEU A 302 -7.29 -24.40 -26.25
CA LEU A 302 -7.46 -24.38 -27.69
C LEU A 302 -7.01 -25.69 -28.32
N PHE A 303 -5.88 -26.25 -27.89
CA PHE A 303 -5.42 -27.56 -28.38
C PHE A 303 -6.41 -28.67 -28.03
N GLY A 304 -6.93 -28.67 -26.79
CA GLY A 304 -7.96 -29.62 -26.37
C GLY A 304 -9.25 -29.52 -27.19
N LEU A 305 -9.75 -28.29 -27.40
CA LEU A 305 -10.97 -28.07 -28.21
C LEU A 305 -10.83 -28.50 -29.66
N THR A 306 -9.59 -28.39 -30.21
CA THR A 306 -9.34 -28.72 -31.64
C THR A 306 -8.95 -30.18 -31.88
N THR A 307 -8.55 -30.94 -30.83
CA THR A 307 -8.00 -32.32 -31.00
C THR A 307 -8.76 -33.41 -30.25
N MET A 308 -9.48 -33.03 -29.15
CA MET A 308 -10.22 -34.00 -28.36
C MET A 308 -11.62 -34.28 -28.95
N PRO A 309 -12.18 -35.48 -28.77
CA PRO A 309 -13.52 -35.82 -29.22
C PRO A 309 -14.59 -34.86 -28.65
N ALA A 310 -15.64 -34.62 -29.44
CA ALA A 310 -16.80 -33.84 -29.00
C ALA A 310 -17.41 -34.46 -27.71
N GLY A 311 -17.73 -33.59 -26.72
CA GLY A 311 -18.24 -34.04 -25.40
C GLY A 311 -17.17 -34.33 -24.37
N SER A 312 -15.87 -34.22 -24.70
CA SER A 312 -14.80 -34.26 -23.70
C SER A 312 -14.90 -33.10 -22.74
N SER A 313 -14.73 -33.33 -21.44
CA SER A 313 -14.77 -32.26 -20.42
C SER A 313 -13.55 -31.34 -20.54
N PRO A 314 -13.75 -30.05 -20.87
CA PRO A 314 -12.63 -29.10 -21.00
C PRO A 314 -11.84 -28.88 -19.70
N ASP A 315 -12.45 -29.06 -18.55
CA ASP A 315 -11.76 -28.95 -17.26
C ASP A 315 -10.67 -30.01 -17.10
N MET A 316 -10.82 -31.18 -17.80
CA MET A 316 -9.85 -32.27 -17.69
C MET A 316 -8.77 -32.24 -18.78
N PHE A 317 -8.71 -31.26 -19.70
CA PHE A 317 -7.75 -31.22 -20.80
C PHE A 317 -6.30 -31.28 -20.36
N THR A 318 -5.95 -30.72 -19.20
CA THR A 318 -4.60 -30.84 -18.64
C THR A 318 -4.18 -32.30 -18.40
N LEU A 319 -5.14 -33.20 -18.18
CA LEU A 319 -4.92 -34.64 -17.96
C LEU A 319 -5.21 -35.49 -19.22
N THR A 320 -6.33 -35.22 -19.91
CA THR A 320 -6.82 -36.04 -20.99
C THR A 320 -6.03 -35.86 -22.30
N VAL A 321 -5.47 -34.65 -22.54
CA VAL A 321 -4.63 -34.40 -23.72
C VAL A 321 -3.35 -35.23 -23.69
N PRO A 322 -2.53 -35.29 -22.63
CA PRO A 322 -1.41 -36.19 -22.52
C PRO A 322 -1.80 -37.69 -22.60
N LEU A 323 -2.96 -38.05 -22.00
CA LEU A 323 -3.47 -39.43 -22.08
C LEU A 323 -3.78 -39.84 -23.51
N ALA A 324 -4.52 -39.03 -24.29
CA ALA A 324 -4.86 -39.26 -25.67
C ALA A 324 -3.62 -39.35 -26.58
N ALA A 325 -2.56 -38.60 -26.25
CA ALA A 325 -1.27 -38.67 -26.94
C ALA A 325 -0.38 -39.81 -26.45
N ASN A 326 -0.89 -40.77 -25.64
CA ASN A 326 -0.16 -41.89 -25.07
C ASN A 326 1.07 -41.53 -24.21
N GLN A 327 1.12 -40.28 -23.69
CA GLN A 327 2.19 -39.80 -22.82
C GLN A 327 1.87 -40.10 -21.34
N GLN A 328 1.92 -41.38 -20.97
CA GLN A 328 1.50 -41.88 -19.64
C GLN A 328 2.23 -41.25 -18.48
N GLY A 329 3.55 -41.03 -18.60
CA GLY A 329 4.36 -40.37 -17.54
C GLY A 329 3.94 -38.92 -17.31
N LEU A 330 3.67 -38.17 -18.38
CA LEU A 330 3.21 -36.78 -18.31
C LEU A 330 1.78 -36.69 -17.73
N ALA A 331 0.90 -37.63 -18.14
CA ALA A 331 -0.45 -37.72 -17.60
C ALA A 331 -0.45 -38.01 -16.09
N LEU A 332 0.41 -38.92 -15.63
CA LEU A 332 0.60 -39.20 -14.22
C LEU A 332 1.12 -37.96 -13.46
N PHE A 333 2.08 -37.23 -14.05
CA PHE A 333 2.60 -36.00 -13.46
C PHE A 333 1.52 -34.90 -13.40
N ALA A 334 0.68 -34.76 -14.44
CA ALA A 334 -0.47 -33.87 -14.45
C ALA A 334 -1.51 -34.27 -13.38
N PHE A 335 -1.77 -35.58 -13.21
CA PHE A 335 -2.62 -36.07 -12.13
C PHE A 335 -2.07 -35.67 -10.74
N VAL A 336 -0.77 -35.90 -10.48
CA VAL A 336 -0.13 -35.52 -9.21
C VAL A 336 -0.21 -34.02 -8.98
N GLY A 337 -0.01 -33.20 -10.02
CA GLY A 337 -0.15 -31.73 -9.94
C GLY A 337 -1.57 -31.28 -9.56
N GLY A 338 -2.60 -31.85 -10.20
CA GLY A 338 -4.00 -31.57 -9.90
C GLY A 338 -4.42 -32.08 -8.52
N PHE A 339 -3.99 -33.27 -8.16
CA PHE A 339 -4.21 -33.87 -6.84
C PHE A 339 -3.54 -33.03 -5.73
N SER A 340 -2.28 -32.62 -5.95
CA SER A 340 -1.55 -31.67 -5.08
C SER A 340 -2.33 -30.38 -4.86
N SER A 341 -2.90 -29.84 -5.93
CA SER A 341 -3.69 -28.59 -5.88
C SER A 341 -4.97 -28.73 -5.04
N ALA A 342 -5.61 -29.90 -5.08
CA ALA A 342 -6.80 -30.17 -4.28
C ALA A 342 -6.46 -30.45 -2.81
N THR A 343 -5.43 -31.24 -2.55
CA THR A 343 -5.06 -31.66 -1.18
C THR A 343 -4.56 -30.50 -0.34
N SER A 344 -3.70 -29.64 -0.86
CA SER A 344 -3.21 -28.45 -0.15
C SER A 344 -4.36 -27.56 0.33
N MET A 345 -5.35 -27.36 -0.53
CA MET A 345 -6.54 -26.58 -0.19
C MET A 345 -7.35 -27.23 0.93
N ILE A 346 -7.72 -28.52 0.76
CA ILE A 346 -8.57 -29.22 1.72
C ILE A 346 -7.94 -29.24 3.11
N ILE A 347 -6.64 -29.55 3.19
CA ILE A 347 -5.92 -29.63 4.45
C ILE A 347 -5.93 -28.29 5.17
N LEU A 348 -5.48 -27.24 4.50
CA LEU A 348 -5.29 -25.94 5.13
C LEU A 348 -6.62 -25.26 5.47
N GLU A 349 -7.62 -25.37 4.58
CA GLU A 349 -8.95 -24.84 4.83
C GLU A 349 -9.62 -25.52 6.02
N SER A 350 -9.53 -26.85 6.08
CA SER A 350 -10.10 -27.62 7.20
C SER A 350 -9.40 -27.31 8.53
N ILE A 351 -8.08 -27.09 8.52
CA ILE A 351 -7.34 -26.66 9.72
C ILE A 351 -7.80 -25.26 10.14
N ALA A 352 -7.82 -24.29 9.23
CA ALA A 352 -8.21 -22.91 9.54
C ALA A 352 -9.65 -22.83 10.08
N LEU A 353 -10.61 -23.50 9.42
CA LEU A 353 -11.99 -23.55 9.86
C LEU A 353 -12.14 -24.31 11.20
N SER A 354 -11.38 -25.40 11.42
CA SER A 354 -11.44 -26.13 12.69
C SER A 354 -10.95 -25.29 13.87
N ILE A 355 -9.97 -24.42 13.66
CA ILE A 355 -9.50 -23.44 14.66
C ILE A 355 -10.63 -22.45 14.94
N MET A 356 -11.29 -21.91 13.89
CA MET A 356 -12.40 -20.96 14.05
C MET A 356 -13.56 -21.59 14.81
N VAL A 357 -14.01 -22.81 14.44
CA VAL A 357 -15.10 -23.53 15.14
C VAL A 357 -14.73 -23.83 16.58
N SER A 358 -13.51 -24.33 16.83
CA SER A 358 -13.03 -24.62 18.17
C SER A 358 -13.01 -23.36 19.05
N ASN A 359 -12.43 -22.25 18.54
CA ASN A 359 -12.21 -21.04 19.33
C ASN A 359 -13.50 -20.24 19.57
N HIS A 360 -14.39 -20.17 18.58
CA HIS A 360 -15.55 -19.27 18.62
C HIS A 360 -16.88 -19.96 18.94
N ILE A 361 -16.98 -21.28 18.74
CA ILE A 361 -18.20 -22.04 19.03
C ILE A 361 -18.00 -22.97 20.23
N VAL A 362 -17.02 -23.87 20.13
CA VAL A 362 -16.88 -24.96 21.14
C VAL A 362 -16.38 -24.46 22.49
N ILE A 363 -15.29 -23.65 22.51
CA ILE A 363 -14.73 -23.13 23.76
C ILE A 363 -15.75 -22.28 24.52
N PRO A 364 -16.45 -21.29 23.93
CA PRO A 364 -17.48 -20.54 24.65
C PRO A 364 -18.61 -21.40 25.19
N LEU A 365 -18.99 -22.43 24.42
CA LEU A 365 -20.01 -23.39 24.90
C LEU A 365 -19.53 -24.19 26.09
N VAL A 366 -18.33 -24.76 26.00
CA VAL A 366 -17.73 -25.54 27.10
C VAL A 366 -17.58 -24.68 28.37
N LEU A 367 -17.06 -23.45 28.24
CA LEU A 367 -16.94 -22.51 29.36
C LEU A 367 -18.30 -22.16 29.99
N ARG A 368 -19.36 -22.07 29.18
CA ARG A 368 -20.70 -21.79 29.67
C ARG A 368 -21.31 -22.97 30.46
N PHE A 369 -21.07 -24.21 30.02
CA PHE A 369 -21.63 -25.42 30.64
C PHE A 369 -20.75 -26.01 31.75
N SER A 370 -19.45 -25.76 31.76
CA SER A 370 -18.51 -26.23 32.79
C SER A 370 -18.47 -25.33 34.04
N ALA A 371 -19.09 -24.16 34.02
CA ALA A 371 -19.15 -23.24 35.16
C ALA A 371 -19.88 -23.81 36.39
N GLY A 372 -20.54 -24.98 36.29
CA GLY A 372 -21.25 -25.66 37.39
C GLY A 372 -20.63 -26.98 37.86
N ARG A 373 -19.58 -27.48 37.23
CA ARG A 373 -18.90 -28.72 37.61
C ARG A 373 -17.44 -28.41 37.84
N GLY A 374 -17.00 -28.58 39.09
CA GLY A 374 -15.59 -28.52 39.48
C GLY A 374 -14.73 -29.44 38.58
N ALA A 375 -14.17 -28.84 37.51
CA ALA A 375 -13.35 -29.59 36.58
C ALA A 375 -11.89 -29.52 37.06
N ASP A 376 -11.46 -30.59 37.64
CA ASP A 376 -10.22 -30.72 38.41
C ASP A 376 -8.95 -31.00 37.57
N ASP A 377 -9.00 -30.99 36.24
CA ASP A 377 -7.82 -31.33 35.44
C ASP A 377 -7.59 -30.39 34.28
N GLY A 378 -6.49 -29.62 34.28
CA GLY A 378 -6.00 -28.85 33.15
C GLY A 378 -5.79 -29.66 31.86
N ARG A 379 -5.61 -30.97 31.98
CA ARG A 379 -5.59 -31.92 30.85
C ARG A 379 -6.95 -32.07 30.14
N GLY A 380 -8.07 -31.69 30.78
CA GLY A 380 -9.41 -31.74 30.18
C GLY A 380 -9.62 -30.75 29.04
N VAL A 381 -9.19 -29.50 29.18
CA VAL A 381 -9.40 -28.45 28.17
C VAL A 381 -8.59 -28.72 26.89
N SER A 382 -7.35 -29.17 27.04
CA SER A 382 -6.50 -29.50 25.89
C SER A 382 -7.05 -30.68 25.07
N ARG A 383 -7.60 -31.72 25.74
CA ARG A 383 -8.28 -32.83 25.06
C ARG A 383 -9.58 -32.38 24.37
N VAL A 384 -10.36 -31.51 24.99
CA VAL A 384 -11.59 -31.00 24.42
C VAL A 384 -11.26 -30.18 23.16
N LEU A 385 -10.22 -29.35 23.20
CA LEU A 385 -9.73 -28.61 22.06
C LEU A 385 -9.33 -29.51 20.87
N LEU A 386 -8.50 -30.54 21.14
CA LEU A 386 -8.07 -31.47 20.10
C LEU A 386 -9.23 -32.26 19.50
N ASN A 387 -10.11 -32.77 20.34
CA ASN A 387 -11.28 -33.54 19.88
C ASN A 387 -12.27 -32.63 19.11
N SER A 388 -12.46 -31.41 19.54
CA SER A 388 -13.25 -30.41 18.84
C SER A 388 -12.70 -30.14 17.44
N ARG A 389 -11.39 -29.92 17.29
CA ARG A 389 -10.75 -29.73 16.01
C ARG A 389 -10.92 -30.95 15.09
N ARG A 390 -10.70 -32.15 15.59
CA ARG A 390 -10.89 -33.41 14.85
C ARG A 390 -12.34 -33.57 14.37
N PHE A 391 -13.30 -33.37 15.28
CA PHE A 391 -14.72 -33.42 14.93
C PHE A 391 -15.09 -32.34 13.86
N SER A 392 -14.58 -31.12 14.04
CA SER A 392 -14.83 -30.05 13.07
C SER A 392 -14.28 -30.36 11.69
N ILE A 393 -13.07 -30.98 11.58
CA ILE A 393 -12.49 -31.40 10.31
C ILE A 393 -13.42 -32.41 9.61
N VAL A 394 -13.87 -33.42 10.35
CA VAL A 394 -14.82 -34.42 9.79
C VAL A 394 -16.12 -33.77 9.35
N LEU A 395 -16.69 -32.89 10.17
CA LEU A 395 -17.96 -32.19 9.87
C LEU A 395 -17.82 -31.32 8.61
N ILE A 396 -16.73 -30.55 8.50
CA ILE A 396 -16.49 -29.66 7.36
C ILE A 396 -16.35 -30.45 6.04
N LEU A 397 -15.60 -31.55 6.07
CA LEU A 397 -15.45 -32.41 4.89
C LEU A 397 -16.74 -33.15 4.57
N PHE A 398 -17.50 -33.56 5.57
CA PHE A 398 -18.85 -34.12 5.38
C PHE A 398 -19.79 -33.13 4.73
N LEU A 399 -19.79 -31.84 5.15
CA LEU A 399 -20.63 -30.80 4.53
C LEU A 399 -20.21 -30.57 3.06
N GLY A 400 -18.92 -30.58 2.75
CA GLY A 400 -18.43 -30.50 1.38
C GLY A 400 -18.85 -31.71 0.54
N PHE A 401 -18.73 -32.93 1.08
CA PHE A 401 -19.22 -34.15 0.43
C PHE A 401 -20.74 -34.13 0.23
N PHE A 402 -21.49 -33.69 1.26
CA PHE A 402 -22.95 -33.56 1.19
C PHE A 402 -23.38 -32.59 0.09
N TYR A 403 -22.73 -31.40 0.02
CA TYR A 403 -22.96 -30.46 -1.05
C TYR A 403 -22.65 -31.09 -2.43
N PHE A 404 -21.51 -31.79 -2.57
CA PHE A 404 -21.16 -32.52 -3.79
C PHE A 404 -22.26 -33.51 -4.19
N SER A 405 -22.79 -34.32 -3.25
CA SER A 405 -23.79 -35.34 -3.55
C SER A 405 -25.12 -34.75 -4.02
N LEU A 406 -25.43 -33.50 -3.63
CA LEU A 406 -26.66 -32.81 -4.02
C LEU A 406 -26.51 -32.02 -5.35
N THR A 407 -25.29 -31.65 -5.77
CA THR A 407 -25.08 -30.76 -6.91
C THR A 407 -24.40 -31.45 -8.12
N ARG A 408 -24.58 -32.78 -8.26
CA ARG A 408 -23.90 -33.61 -9.28
C ARG A 408 -24.03 -33.13 -10.73
N ALA A 409 -25.13 -32.48 -11.08
CA ALA A 409 -25.47 -32.10 -12.46
C ALA A 409 -24.65 -30.93 -13.04
N SER A 410 -23.81 -30.29 -12.26
CA SER A 410 -22.94 -29.24 -12.79
C SER A 410 -21.64 -29.81 -13.38
N ASP A 411 -21.45 -29.75 -14.69
CA ASP A 411 -20.27 -30.28 -15.36
C ASP A 411 -19.02 -29.38 -15.21
N ALA A 412 -19.19 -28.11 -14.85
CA ALA A 412 -18.11 -27.15 -14.77
C ALA A 412 -17.64 -26.92 -13.34
N LEU A 413 -16.29 -26.85 -13.14
CA LEU A 413 -15.69 -26.57 -11.82
C LEU A 413 -15.78 -25.08 -11.44
N ALA A 414 -15.63 -24.16 -12.41
CA ALA A 414 -15.52 -22.74 -12.14
C ALA A 414 -16.74 -22.12 -11.44
N PRO A 415 -17.99 -22.37 -11.84
CA PRO A 415 -19.16 -21.82 -11.19
C PRO A 415 -19.27 -22.20 -9.70
N ILE A 416 -18.91 -23.43 -9.35
CA ILE A 416 -18.95 -23.91 -7.94
C ILE A 416 -17.98 -23.10 -7.05
N GLY A 417 -16.80 -22.79 -7.57
CA GLY A 417 -15.83 -21.97 -6.83
C GLY A 417 -16.29 -20.54 -6.61
N LEU A 418 -16.96 -19.94 -7.60
CA LEU A 418 -17.45 -18.56 -7.51
C LEU A 418 -18.59 -18.39 -6.49
N ILE A 419 -19.42 -19.43 -6.27
CA ILE A 419 -20.42 -19.43 -5.19
C ILE A 419 -19.76 -19.26 -3.84
N SER A 420 -18.71 -20.01 -3.56
CA SER A 420 -17.94 -19.88 -2.29
C SER A 420 -17.28 -18.51 -2.17
N PHE A 421 -16.66 -18.01 -3.24
CA PHE A 421 -16.02 -16.70 -3.22
C PHE A 421 -17.01 -15.58 -2.91
N ALA A 422 -18.23 -15.64 -3.48
CA ALA A 422 -19.29 -14.69 -3.21
C ALA A 422 -19.77 -14.75 -1.74
N GLY A 423 -19.80 -15.95 -1.13
CA GLY A 423 -20.13 -16.11 0.30
C GLY A 423 -19.11 -15.52 1.23
N ILE A 424 -17.83 -15.76 0.96
CA ILE A 424 -16.72 -15.21 1.76
C ILE A 424 -16.52 -13.71 1.52
N ALA A 425 -16.85 -13.21 0.32
CA ALA A 425 -16.79 -11.79 0.01
C ALA A 425 -17.69 -10.93 0.94
N GLN A 426 -18.68 -11.54 1.60
CA GLN A 426 -19.53 -10.85 2.57
C GLN A 426 -18.76 -10.33 3.80
N PHE A 427 -17.55 -10.80 4.05
CA PHE A 427 -16.69 -10.24 5.11
C PHE A 427 -15.96 -8.95 4.67
N MET A 428 -15.83 -8.72 3.36
CA MET A 428 -15.02 -7.64 2.81
C MET A 428 -15.46 -6.24 3.24
N PRO A 429 -16.76 -5.86 3.22
CA PRO A 429 -17.20 -4.54 3.66
C PRO A 429 -16.85 -4.27 5.12
N ALA A 430 -17.10 -5.23 6.02
CA ALA A 430 -16.79 -5.10 7.43
C ALA A 430 -15.26 -5.08 7.69
N LEU A 431 -14.47 -5.83 6.91
CA LEU A 431 -13.02 -5.84 7.01
C LEU A 431 -12.43 -4.51 6.52
N MET A 432 -12.91 -3.95 5.42
CA MET A 432 -12.49 -2.62 4.95
C MET A 432 -12.84 -1.53 5.96
N ALA A 433 -14.06 -1.55 6.49
CA ALA A 433 -14.46 -0.66 7.56
C ALA A 433 -13.60 -0.83 8.82
N ALA A 434 -13.20 -2.07 9.15
CA ALA A 434 -12.30 -2.34 10.28
C ALA A 434 -10.94 -1.66 10.15
N LEU A 435 -10.38 -1.62 8.95
CA LEU A 435 -9.04 -1.08 8.68
C LEU A 435 -9.02 0.44 8.47
N PHE A 436 -10.10 1.04 7.97
CA PHE A 436 -10.08 2.41 7.47
C PHE A 436 -11.13 3.34 8.11
N TRP A 437 -12.18 2.80 8.74
CA TRP A 437 -13.30 3.60 9.24
C TRP A 437 -13.50 3.46 10.76
N ARG A 438 -13.12 4.51 11.49
CA ARG A 438 -13.18 4.52 12.97
C ARG A 438 -14.61 4.40 13.52
N VAL A 439 -15.61 4.99 12.83
CA VAL A 439 -17.00 5.09 13.31
C VAL A 439 -17.78 3.79 13.12
N ALA A 440 -17.27 2.84 12.32
CA ALA A 440 -17.93 1.56 12.08
C ALA A 440 -18.22 0.82 13.39
N SER A 441 -19.51 0.52 13.65
CA SER A 441 -19.99 -0.10 14.89
C SER A 441 -20.12 -1.62 14.77
N ARG A 442 -20.12 -2.32 15.92
CA ARG A 442 -20.42 -3.76 16.00
C ARG A 442 -21.79 -4.09 15.43
N ALA A 443 -22.80 -3.27 15.74
CA ALA A 443 -24.15 -3.47 15.25
C ALA A 443 -24.21 -3.39 13.73
N GLY A 444 -23.53 -2.37 13.13
CA GLY A 444 -23.43 -2.21 11.69
C GLY A 444 -22.73 -3.37 11.00
N ALA A 445 -21.57 -3.79 11.52
CA ALA A 445 -20.83 -4.93 10.96
C ALA A 445 -21.63 -6.23 11.04
N THR A 446 -22.29 -6.50 12.17
CA THR A 446 -23.12 -7.70 12.35
C THR A 446 -24.33 -7.71 11.42
N ALA A 447 -25.05 -6.58 11.32
CA ALA A 447 -26.23 -6.44 10.46
C ALA A 447 -25.85 -6.53 8.97
N GLY A 448 -24.78 -5.84 8.55
CA GLY A 448 -24.31 -5.88 7.17
C GLY A 448 -23.92 -7.29 6.72
N ILE A 449 -23.07 -7.98 7.51
CA ILE A 449 -22.66 -9.36 7.22
C ILE A 449 -23.88 -10.29 7.18
N ALA A 450 -24.81 -10.18 8.13
CA ALA A 450 -26.00 -11.02 8.17
C ALA A 450 -26.91 -10.82 6.95
N VAL A 451 -27.18 -9.57 6.57
CA VAL A 451 -27.99 -9.26 5.37
C VAL A 451 -27.30 -9.75 4.11
N GLY A 452 -25.98 -9.47 3.97
CA GLY A 452 -25.21 -9.94 2.83
C GLY A 452 -25.19 -11.47 2.72
N PHE A 453 -25.06 -12.18 3.83
CA PHE A 453 -25.12 -13.65 3.86
C PHE A 453 -26.48 -14.20 3.45
N VAL A 454 -27.57 -13.62 3.96
CA VAL A 454 -28.93 -14.03 3.58
C VAL A 454 -29.17 -13.82 2.08
N LEU A 455 -28.73 -12.68 1.54
CA LEU A 455 -28.86 -12.40 0.11
C LEU A 455 -27.98 -13.32 -0.74
N TRP A 456 -26.76 -13.57 -0.33
CA TRP A 456 -25.89 -14.55 -1.00
C TRP A 456 -26.50 -15.96 -0.98
N ALA A 457 -27.01 -16.38 0.18
CA ALA A 457 -27.66 -17.69 0.30
C ALA A 457 -28.88 -17.80 -0.62
N TRP A 458 -29.65 -16.72 -0.73
CA TRP A 458 -30.84 -16.65 -1.58
C TRP A 458 -30.52 -16.60 -3.07
N THR A 459 -29.58 -15.75 -3.48
CA THR A 459 -29.30 -15.44 -4.89
C THR A 459 -28.26 -16.36 -5.56
N SER A 460 -27.39 -17.05 -4.78
CA SER A 460 -26.28 -17.83 -5.31
C SER A 460 -26.24 -19.27 -4.76
N PHE A 461 -26.31 -19.44 -3.43
CA PHE A 461 -26.17 -20.76 -2.81
C PHE A 461 -27.41 -21.65 -3.04
N MET A 462 -28.60 -21.15 -2.78
CA MET A 462 -29.86 -21.91 -2.97
C MET A 462 -30.13 -22.30 -4.45
N PRO A 463 -29.87 -21.41 -5.45
CA PRO A 463 -30.01 -21.78 -6.85
C PRO A 463 -29.12 -22.96 -7.29
N SER A 464 -27.98 -23.22 -6.61
CA SER A 464 -27.12 -24.36 -6.95
C SER A 464 -27.78 -25.74 -6.77
N PHE A 465 -28.89 -25.81 -6.04
CA PHE A 465 -29.67 -27.03 -5.83
C PHE A 465 -30.86 -27.18 -6.79
N GLN A 466 -30.99 -26.30 -7.80
CA GLN A 466 -32.12 -26.29 -8.74
C GLN A 466 -32.32 -27.65 -9.45
N SER A 467 -31.22 -28.31 -9.83
CA SER A 467 -31.29 -29.61 -10.52
C SER A 467 -31.67 -30.80 -9.65
N SER A 468 -31.51 -30.67 -8.33
CA SER A 468 -31.75 -31.76 -7.35
C SER A 468 -33.02 -31.56 -6.52
N SER A 469 -33.61 -30.38 -6.55
CA SER A 469 -34.81 -30.05 -5.74
C SER A 469 -35.92 -29.38 -6.58
N PRO A 470 -37.07 -30.06 -6.77
CA PRO A 470 -38.21 -29.47 -7.47
C PRO A 470 -38.72 -28.18 -6.80
N LEU A 471 -38.64 -28.08 -5.47
CA LEU A 471 -39.03 -26.89 -4.72
C LEU A 471 -38.13 -25.71 -5.07
N VAL A 472 -36.82 -25.94 -5.19
CA VAL A 472 -35.90 -24.87 -5.61
C VAL A 472 -36.18 -24.46 -7.05
N ALA A 473 -36.43 -25.41 -7.95
CA ALA A 473 -36.82 -25.11 -9.33
C ALA A 473 -38.06 -24.23 -9.40
N GLN A 474 -39.10 -24.51 -8.58
CA GLN A 474 -40.30 -23.69 -8.49
C GLN A 474 -40.02 -22.29 -7.95
N LEU A 475 -39.20 -22.16 -6.87
CA LEU A 475 -38.80 -20.87 -6.33
C LEU A 475 -38.02 -20.02 -7.35
N MET A 476 -37.23 -20.65 -8.21
CA MET A 476 -36.48 -19.98 -9.29
C MET A 476 -37.43 -19.44 -10.37
N ALA A 477 -38.50 -20.17 -10.69
CA ALA A 477 -39.46 -19.81 -11.74
C ALA A 477 -40.47 -18.74 -11.28
N GLU A 478 -41.08 -18.93 -10.10
CA GLU A 478 -42.23 -18.17 -9.64
C GLU A 478 -41.89 -17.19 -8.49
N GLY A 479 -40.79 -17.43 -7.78
CA GLY A 479 -40.47 -16.74 -6.53
C GLY A 479 -41.22 -17.32 -5.31
N PRO A 480 -40.84 -16.94 -4.09
CA PRO A 480 -41.56 -17.37 -2.87
C PRO A 480 -42.97 -16.83 -2.89
N TRP A 481 -43.92 -17.70 -2.55
CA TRP A 481 -45.38 -17.40 -2.54
C TRP A 481 -45.91 -16.82 -3.86
N GLY A 482 -45.23 -17.09 -5.02
CA GLY A 482 -45.61 -16.53 -6.31
C GLY A 482 -45.23 -15.07 -6.54
N ILE A 483 -44.37 -14.51 -5.67
CA ILE A 483 -43.94 -13.11 -5.75
C ILE A 483 -42.75 -13.01 -6.70
N GLY A 484 -43.01 -12.66 -7.95
CA GLY A 484 -42.00 -12.65 -9.02
C GLY A 484 -40.78 -11.73 -8.81
N TRP A 485 -40.93 -10.61 -8.10
CA TRP A 485 -39.85 -9.70 -7.79
C TRP A 485 -38.90 -10.17 -6.67
N LEU A 486 -39.21 -11.28 -5.99
CA LEU A 486 -38.36 -11.97 -5.01
C LEU A 486 -37.63 -13.17 -5.61
N ARG A 487 -37.71 -13.41 -6.92
CA ARG A 487 -37.01 -14.51 -7.57
C ARG A 487 -35.49 -14.39 -7.33
N PRO A 488 -34.77 -15.49 -7.04
CA PRO A 488 -33.38 -15.47 -6.66
C PRO A 488 -32.45 -14.79 -7.68
N GLN A 489 -32.73 -14.99 -8.98
CA GLN A 489 -31.89 -14.41 -10.06
C GLN A 489 -32.57 -13.22 -10.77
N ALA A 490 -33.67 -12.71 -10.21
CA ALA A 490 -34.37 -11.51 -10.69
C ALA A 490 -34.91 -10.67 -9.51
N LEU A 491 -34.13 -10.53 -8.46
CA LEU A 491 -34.48 -9.82 -7.24
C LEU A 491 -34.80 -8.35 -7.56
N PHE A 492 -35.87 -7.83 -6.94
CA PHE A 492 -36.41 -6.48 -7.17
C PHE A 492 -36.88 -6.22 -8.61
N GLY A 493 -37.11 -7.28 -9.40
CA GLY A 493 -37.59 -7.17 -10.79
C GLY A 493 -36.48 -6.91 -11.82
N PHE A 494 -35.21 -6.89 -11.42
CA PHE A 494 -34.09 -6.74 -12.34
C PHE A 494 -33.82 -8.06 -13.08
N THR A 495 -34.32 -8.12 -14.31
CA THR A 495 -34.13 -9.24 -15.25
C THR A 495 -33.06 -8.89 -16.27
N GLY A 496 -32.32 -9.90 -16.75
CA GLY A 496 -31.31 -9.74 -17.82
C GLY A 496 -29.88 -9.52 -17.35
N LEU A 497 -29.61 -9.44 -16.02
CA LEU A 497 -28.25 -9.49 -15.49
C LEU A 497 -27.73 -10.93 -15.47
N ASP A 498 -26.42 -11.09 -15.69
CA ASP A 498 -25.76 -12.38 -15.43
C ASP A 498 -26.01 -12.81 -13.97
N PRO A 499 -26.34 -14.09 -13.69
CA PRO A 499 -26.65 -14.55 -12.33
C PRO A 499 -25.55 -14.27 -11.31
N LEU A 500 -24.26 -14.34 -11.69
CA LEU A 500 -23.15 -14.02 -10.80
C LEU A 500 -23.11 -12.52 -10.49
N VAL A 501 -23.24 -11.69 -11.51
CA VAL A 501 -23.26 -10.23 -11.36
C VAL A 501 -24.41 -9.80 -10.45
N HIS A 502 -25.61 -10.33 -10.70
CA HIS A 502 -26.80 -10.08 -9.90
C HIS A 502 -26.59 -10.44 -8.42
N ALA A 503 -26.06 -11.64 -8.14
CA ALA A 503 -25.82 -12.10 -6.79
C ALA A 503 -24.73 -11.27 -6.07
N VAL A 504 -23.62 -10.99 -6.72
CA VAL A 504 -22.52 -10.20 -6.16
C VAL A 504 -22.95 -8.77 -5.90
N PHE A 505 -23.62 -8.14 -6.87
CA PHE A 505 -24.06 -6.76 -6.74
C PHE A 505 -25.01 -6.59 -5.54
N TRP A 506 -26.14 -7.31 -5.50
CA TRP A 506 -27.14 -7.12 -4.46
C TRP A 506 -26.63 -7.51 -3.07
N SER A 507 -25.88 -8.61 -2.96
CA SER A 507 -25.38 -9.05 -1.66
C SER A 507 -24.34 -8.10 -1.08
N LEU A 508 -23.36 -7.61 -1.86
CA LEU A 508 -22.34 -6.70 -1.38
C LEU A 508 -22.87 -5.26 -1.23
N PHE A 509 -23.74 -4.80 -2.13
CA PHE A 509 -24.34 -3.47 -2.05
C PHE A 509 -25.17 -3.32 -0.78
N LEU A 510 -26.12 -4.23 -0.54
CA LEU A 510 -26.97 -4.16 0.65
C LEU A 510 -26.19 -4.45 1.94
N ASN A 511 -25.21 -5.35 1.92
CA ASN A 511 -24.28 -5.55 3.03
C ASN A 511 -23.61 -4.22 3.41
N THR A 512 -23.00 -3.55 2.43
CA THR A 512 -22.30 -2.28 2.63
C THR A 512 -23.27 -1.17 3.09
N ALA A 513 -24.41 -1.04 2.43
CA ALA A 513 -25.42 -0.03 2.77
C ALA A 513 -25.92 -0.20 4.21
N VAL A 514 -26.28 -1.42 4.61
CA VAL A 514 -26.74 -1.73 5.97
C VAL A 514 -25.62 -1.50 6.99
N LEU A 515 -24.39 -1.93 6.71
CA LEU A 515 -23.24 -1.66 7.56
C LEU A 515 -23.07 -0.16 7.81
N VAL A 516 -23.14 0.65 6.76
CA VAL A 516 -22.96 2.10 6.86
C VAL A 516 -24.13 2.73 7.63
N VAL A 517 -25.35 2.47 7.22
CA VAL A 517 -26.56 3.08 7.83
C VAL A 517 -26.67 2.71 9.31
N VAL A 518 -26.52 1.41 9.65
CA VAL A 518 -26.61 0.98 11.05
C VAL A 518 -25.45 1.53 11.88
N SER A 519 -24.24 1.63 11.32
CA SER A 519 -23.12 2.24 12.04
C SER A 519 -23.31 3.72 12.34
N LEU A 520 -23.97 4.46 11.44
CA LEU A 520 -24.27 5.88 11.65
C LEU A 520 -25.40 6.09 12.65
N LEU A 521 -26.33 5.14 12.76
CA LEU A 521 -27.47 5.18 13.68
C LEU A 521 -27.18 4.62 15.08
N THR A 522 -26.03 3.96 15.27
CA THR A 522 -25.69 3.29 16.54
C THR A 522 -24.42 3.89 17.16
N THR A 523 -24.42 3.99 18.50
CA THR A 523 -23.24 4.46 19.25
C THR A 523 -22.31 3.30 19.54
N GLN A 524 -20.99 3.53 19.40
CA GLN A 524 -19.96 2.57 19.79
C GLN A 524 -19.78 2.54 21.30
N SER A 525 -19.57 1.34 21.86
CA SER A 525 -19.11 1.17 23.24
C SER A 525 -17.66 1.70 23.42
N ALA A 526 -17.23 1.93 24.66
CA ALA A 526 -15.87 2.36 24.98
C ALA A 526 -14.82 1.38 24.41
N LEU A 527 -15.05 0.07 24.54
CA LEU A 527 -14.16 -0.97 23.99
C LEU A 527 -14.08 -0.92 22.45
N GLU A 528 -15.22 -0.70 21.75
CA GLU A 528 -15.24 -0.58 20.30
C GLU A 528 -14.40 0.63 19.85
N ARG A 529 -14.48 1.77 20.55
CA ARG A 529 -13.71 2.99 20.22
C ARG A 529 -12.20 2.78 20.36
N VAL A 530 -11.79 2.13 21.48
CA VAL A 530 -10.37 1.81 21.70
C VAL A 530 -9.85 0.87 20.61
N GLN A 531 -10.59 -0.21 20.32
CA GLN A 531 -10.20 -1.14 19.27
C GLN A 531 -10.19 -0.48 17.89
N ALA A 532 -11.14 0.42 17.59
CA ALA A 532 -11.15 1.20 16.36
C ALA A 532 -9.85 2.00 16.17
N THR A 533 -9.38 2.66 17.23
CA THR A 533 -8.14 3.43 17.19
C THR A 533 -6.93 2.52 16.97
N LEU A 534 -6.83 1.40 17.67
CA LEU A 534 -5.72 0.44 17.52
C LEU A 534 -5.63 -0.14 16.10
N PHE A 535 -6.77 -0.37 15.45
CA PHE A 535 -6.81 -0.93 14.10
C PHE A 535 -6.55 0.11 13.02
N VAL A 536 -7.25 1.26 13.07
CA VAL A 536 -7.14 2.28 12.03
C VAL A 536 -5.80 3.01 12.11
N ASP A 537 -5.28 3.26 13.31
CA ASP A 537 -4.02 3.97 13.54
C ASP A 537 -2.82 3.05 13.81
N VAL A 538 -2.84 1.84 13.31
CA VAL A 538 -1.81 0.80 13.55
C VAL A 538 -0.37 1.25 13.22
N PHE A 539 -0.18 2.24 12.36
CA PHE A 539 1.14 2.82 12.03
C PHE A 539 1.54 4.00 12.95
N ARG A 540 0.62 4.53 13.75
CA ARG A 540 0.95 5.58 14.73
C ARG A 540 1.44 4.89 16.00
N ARG A 541 2.64 5.24 16.46
CA ARG A 541 3.16 4.81 17.76
C ARG A 541 2.44 5.59 18.85
N TYR A 542 1.36 5.05 19.39
CA TYR A 542 0.86 5.51 20.67
C TYR A 542 1.71 4.85 21.76
N GLY A 543 2.15 5.64 22.76
CA GLY A 543 2.84 5.11 23.92
C GLY A 543 2.01 4.01 24.57
N HIS A 544 2.65 2.92 24.93
CA HIS A 544 2.19 1.70 25.62
C HIS A 544 0.67 1.43 25.59
N PRO A 545 0.17 0.59 24.67
CA PRO A 545 -1.22 0.14 24.66
C PRO A 545 -1.45 -1.06 25.59
N ASP A 546 -0.67 -1.19 26.67
CA ASP A 546 -0.64 -2.40 27.48
C ASP A 546 -1.70 -2.46 28.60
N ALA A 547 -2.43 -1.37 28.84
CA ALA A 547 -3.48 -1.34 29.86
C ALA A 547 -4.70 -2.15 29.40
N SER A 548 -5.03 -3.22 30.13
CA SER A 548 -6.28 -3.97 29.98
C SER A 548 -7.47 -3.11 30.41
N LEU A 549 -8.57 -3.19 29.64
CA LEU A 549 -9.88 -2.64 30.04
C LEU A 549 -10.64 -3.56 30.99
N ILE A 550 -10.08 -4.75 31.28
CA ILE A 550 -10.62 -5.66 32.27
C ILE A 550 -10.09 -5.18 33.64
N ARG A 551 -11.00 -4.69 34.47
CA ARG A 551 -10.71 -4.24 35.82
C ARG A 551 -11.48 -5.07 36.80
N GLY A 552 -10.86 -5.36 37.98
CA GLY A 552 -11.39 -6.12 39.06
C GLY A 552 -10.27 -6.72 39.94
N SER A 553 -10.59 -7.30 41.03
CA SER A 553 -9.66 -7.83 42.04
C SER A 553 -9.42 -9.32 41.82
N ALA A 554 -8.79 -9.73 40.72
CA ALA A 554 -8.30 -11.12 40.61
C ALA A 554 -6.95 -11.27 41.32
N THR A 555 -6.75 -12.35 42.04
CA THR A 555 -5.45 -12.68 42.59
C THR A 555 -4.48 -13.18 41.51
N ALA A 556 -3.19 -13.07 41.72
CA ALA A 556 -2.18 -13.62 40.80
C ALA A 556 -2.39 -15.12 40.60
N ASP A 557 -2.83 -15.84 41.65
CA ASP A 557 -3.10 -17.29 41.66
C ASP A 557 -4.28 -17.65 40.76
N ASP A 558 -5.40 -16.86 40.79
CA ASP A 558 -6.56 -17.08 39.90
C ASP A 558 -6.17 -16.93 38.44
N LEU A 559 -5.39 -15.91 38.13
CA LEU A 559 -4.89 -15.65 36.77
C LEU A 559 -3.85 -16.69 36.34
N PHE A 560 -2.98 -17.13 37.26
CA PHE A 560 -2.02 -18.21 36.99
C PHE A 560 -2.73 -19.54 36.70
N PHE A 561 -3.77 -19.89 37.45
CA PHE A 561 -4.57 -21.08 37.23
C PHE A 561 -5.20 -21.07 35.82
N VAL A 562 -5.76 -19.93 35.41
CA VAL A 562 -6.31 -19.77 34.06
C VAL A 562 -5.22 -19.87 33.00
N ALA A 563 -4.07 -19.21 33.20
CA ALA A 563 -2.93 -19.30 32.32
C ALA A 563 -2.41 -20.73 32.18
N GLN A 564 -2.22 -21.42 33.28
CA GLN A 564 -1.75 -22.82 33.31
C GLN A 564 -2.70 -23.76 32.57
N ARG A 565 -4.00 -23.52 32.71
CA ARG A 565 -5.05 -24.37 32.11
C ARG A 565 -5.11 -24.22 30.57
N VAL A 566 -4.79 -23.04 30.03
CA VAL A 566 -4.90 -22.73 28.60
C VAL A 566 -3.55 -22.81 27.91
N LEU A 567 -2.50 -22.25 28.50
CA LEU A 567 -1.16 -22.16 27.92
C LEU A 567 -0.24 -23.32 28.30
N GLY A 568 -0.60 -24.08 29.35
CA GLY A 568 0.24 -25.12 29.95
C GLY A 568 1.17 -24.56 31.04
N ALA A 569 1.69 -25.47 31.90
CA ALA A 569 2.45 -25.11 33.11
C ALA A 569 3.73 -24.33 32.78
N GLU A 570 4.51 -24.78 31.81
CA GLU A 570 5.81 -24.19 31.46
C GLU A 570 5.68 -22.72 30.98
N ARG A 571 4.69 -22.44 30.13
CA ARG A 571 4.43 -21.08 29.64
C ARG A 571 3.77 -20.17 30.65
N ALA A 572 2.88 -20.71 31.46
CA ALA A 572 2.27 -19.97 32.56
C ALA A 572 3.36 -19.53 33.56
N THR A 573 4.23 -20.44 33.98
CA THR A 573 5.35 -20.11 34.88
C THR A 573 6.29 -19.07 34.27
N ALA A 574 6.62 -19.18 32.99
CA ALA A 574 7.46 -18.18 32.30
C ALA A 574 6.80 -16.80 32.22
N LEU A 575 5.46 -16.73 32.03
CA LEU A 575 4.73 -15.46 31.93
C LEU A 575 4.61 -14.77 33.27
N PHE A 576 4.51 -15.52 34.36
CA PHE A 576 4.35 -15.03 35.73
C PHE A 576 5.69 -14.83 36.45
N ALA A 577 6.82 -15.23 35.85
CA ALA A 577 8.16 -15.04 36.43
C ALA A 577 8.55 -13.56 36.62
N ASP A 578 7.94 -12.65 35.89
CA ASP A 578 8.19 -11.20 35.97
C ASP A 578 7.26 -10.47 36.98
N LEU A 579 6.37 -11.16 37.68
CA LEU A 579 5.52 -10.52 38.68
C LEU A 579 6.28 -10.36 40.01
N PRO A 580 6.18 -9.20 40.68
CA PRO A 580 6.70 -8.99 42.02
C PRO A 580 6.03 -9.94 43.02
N GLU A 581 6.76 -10.27 44.15
CA GLU A 581 6.40 -11.27 45.12
C GLU A 581 4.98 -11.12 45.74
N GLU A 582 4.44 -12.25 46.22
CA GLU A 582 3.11 -12.50 46.78
C GLU A 582 2.42 -11.30 47.46
N GLY A 583 1.26 -10.88 46.93
CA GLY A 583 0.30 -10.03 47.62
C GLY A 583 -0.19 -8.78 46.84
N GLU A 584 0.45 -8.36 45.76
CA GLU A 584 -0.03 -7.23 44.92
C GLU A 584 -0.98 -7.71 43.81
N ALA A 585 -2.10 -7.00 43.66
CA ALA A 585 -3.02 -7.25 42.52
C ALA A 585 -2.27 -7.05 41.19
N PRO A 586 -2.38 -7.99 40.25
CA PRO A 586 -1.71 -7.89 38.95
C PRO A 586 -2.06 -6.60 38.19
N SER A 587 -1.06 -5.92 37.68
CA SER A 587 -1.25 -4.64 36.98
C SER A 587 -2.17 -4.80 35.77
N PRO A 588 -2.95 -3.76 35.38
CA PRO A 588 -3.78 -3.78 34.19
C PRO A 588 -2.98 -4.13 32.91
N GLU A 589 -1.69 -3.75 32.88
CA GLU A 589 -0.76 -4.06 31.81
C GLU A 589 -0.44 -5.56 31.74
N PHE A 590 -0.26 -6.21 32.89
CA PHE A 590 -0.07 -7.65 32.99
C PHE A 590 -1.33 -8.40 32.52
N ILE A 591 -2.51 -7.99 32.99
CA ILE A 591 -3.80 -8.57 32.55
C ILE A 591 -3.96 -8.43 31.03
N GLY A 592 -3.60 -7.29 30.46
CA GLY A 592 -3.61 -7.07 28.99
C GLY A 592 -2.60 -7.96 28.26
N ARG A 593 -1.43 -8.23 28.83
CA ARG A 593 -0.43 -9.18 28.30
C ARG A 593 -0.96 -10.61 28.35
N LEU A 594 -1.52 -11.00 29.49
CA LEU A 594 -2.14 -12.32 29.69
C LEU A 594 -3.31 -12.54 28.72
N GLU A 595 -4.17 -11.55 28.53
CA GLU A 595 -5.29 -11.60 27.58
C GLU A 595 -4.81 -11.87 26.15
N ARG A 596 -3.76 -11.21 25.71
CA ARG A 596 -3.16 -11.44 24.38
C ARG A 596 -2.51 -12.82 24.26
N GLU A 597 -1.84 -13.32 25.29
CA GLU A 597 -1.28 -14.67 25.28
C GLU A 597 -2.38 -15.74 25.19
N LEU A 598 -3.45 -15.58 25.96
CA LEU A 598 -4.61 -16.47 25.89
C LEU A 598 -5.33 -16.36 24.53
N ALA A 599 -5.45 -15.14 23.96
CA ALA A 599 -6.07 -14.92 22.66
C ALA A 599 -5.40 -15.72 21.54
N GLY A 600 -4.08 -15.83 21.56
CA GLY A 600 -3.32 -16.66 20.62
C GLY A 600 -3.65 -18.15 20.67
N SER A 601 -4.25 -18.65 21.75
CA SER A 601 -4.59 -20.08 21.91
C SER A 601 -6.08 -20.36 21.76
N ILE A 602 -6.95 -19.47 22.26
CA ILE A 602 -8.41 -19.69 22.35
C ILE A 602 -9.23 -18.60 21.62
N GLY A 603 -8.59 -17.67 20.92
CA GLY A 603 -9.22 -16.55 20.24
C GLY A 603 -9.52 -15.36 21.16
N ALA A 604 -9.50 -14.15 20.60
CA ALA A 604 -9.58 -12.89 21.36
C ALA A 604 -10.90 -12.74 22.15
N ALA A 605 -12.02 -13.14 21.56
CA ALA A 605 -13.32 -13.04 22.23
C ALA A 605 -13.44 -14.02 23.41
N SER A 606 -12.93 -15.25 23.26
CA SER A 606 -12.95 -16.27 24.33
C SER A 606 -12.01 -15.92 25.47
N ALA A 607 -10.81 -15.41 25.16
CA ALA A 607 -9.84 -14.93 26.14
C ALA A 607 -10.42 -13.77 26.97
N HIS A 608 -11.08 -12.83 26.31
CA HIS A 608 -11.73 -11.69 26.97
C HIS A 608 -12.83 -12.13 27.93
N VAL A 609 -13.73 -13.03 27.49
CA VAL A 609 -14.81 -13.57 28.35
C VAL A 609 -14.26 -14.38 29.51
N MET A 610 -13.20 -15.15 29.32
CA MET A 610 -12.59 -15.95 30.36
C MET A 610 -11.96 -15.09 31.45
N LEU A 611 -11.15 -14.09 31.04
CA LEU A 611 -10.52 -13.18 32.00
C LEU A 611 -11.52 -12.27 32.70
N SER A 612 -12.51 -11.74 31.98
CA SER A 612 -13.54 -10.89 32.58
C SER A 612 -14.35 -11.61 33.64
N LYS A 613 -14.61 -12.93 33.51
CA LYS A 613 -15.26 -13.73 34.55
C LYS A 613 -14.40 -13.94 35.78
N VAL A 614 -13.11 -14.12 35.63
CA VAL A 614 -12.16 -14.35 36.74
C VAL A 614 -11.91 -13.04 37.50
N VAL A 615 -11.79 -11.93 36.76
CA VAL A 615 -11.54 -10.61 37.32
C VAL A 615 -12.79 -9.96 37.93
N SER A 616 -14.01 -10.32 37.46
CA SER A 616 -15.29 -9.75 37.92
C SER A 616 -15.97 -10.55 39.04
N GLY A 617 -15.27 -11.36 39.79
CA GLY A 617 -15.79 -12.30 40.80
C GLY A 617 -16.51 -11.75 42.04
N GLY A 618 -16.92 -10.49 42.04
CA GLY A 618 -17.66 -9.85 43.13
C GLY A 618 -18.81 -8.97 42.63
N ALA A 619 -19.89 -8.84 43.38
CA ALA A 619 -20.99 -7.93 43.11
C ALA A 619 -20.47 -6.47 43.13
N VAL A 620 -20.76 -5.72 42.06
CA VAL A 620 -20.39 -4.31 41.91
C VAL A 620 -20.98 -3.51 43.07
N SER A 621 -20.14 -2.91 43.90
CA SER A 621 -20.57 -2.02 44.99
C SER A 621 -20.93 -0.64 44.48
N LEU A 622 -21.81 0.10 45.19
CA LEU A 622 -22.19 1.47 44.87
C LEU A 622 -20.97 2.42 44.83
N GLU A 623 -19.90 2.10 45.61
CA GLU A 623 -18.63 2.80 45.60
C GLU A 623 -17.89 2.63 44.29
N GLU A 624 -17.86 1.42 43.68
CA GLU A 624 -17.28 1.14 42.35
C GLU A 624 -18.01 1.86 41.23
N VAL A 625 -19.34 2.09 41.36
CA VAL A 625 -20.13 2.90 40.40
C VAL A 625 -19.72 4.36 40.47
N PHE A 626 -19.42 4.90 41.66
CA PHE A 626 -18.92 6.27 41.82
C PHE A 626 -17.46 6.40 41.36
N GLU A 627 -16.62 5.40 41.53
CA GLU A 627 -15.24 5.35 41.04
C GLU A 627 -15.23 5.24 39.50
N MET A 628 -16.11 4.41 38.91
CA MET A 628 -16.32 4.37 37.46
C MET A 628 -16.81 5.70 36.87
N ALA A 629 -17.64 6.44 37.62
CA ALA A 629 -18.08 7.79 37.21
C ALA A 629 -16.92 8.80 37.27
N GLY A 630 -16.04 8.67 38.27
CA GLY A 630 -14.79 9.46 38.37
C GLY A 630 -13.82 9.15 37.21
N GLU A 631 -13.66 7.89 36.86
CA GLU A 631 -12.80 7.45 35.77
C GLU A 631 -13.34 7.79 34.38
N THR A 632 -14.67 7.79 34.20
CA THR A 632 -15.30 8.32 32.98
C THR A 632 -14.95 9.79 32.79
N ARG A 633 -14.85 10.55 33.89
CA ARG A 633 -14.40 11.93 33.88
C ARG A 633 -12.92 12.05 33.49
N GLN A 634 -12.07 11.16 33.99
CA GLN A 634 -10.64 11.10 33.66
C GLN A 634 -10.41 10.68 32.19
N VAL A 635 -11.20 9.75 31.66
CA VAL A 635 -11.19 9.36 30.24
C VAL A 635 -11.67 10.50 29.35
N ILE A 636 -12.66 11.28 29.79
CA ILE A 636 -13.13 12.48 29.08
C ILE A 636 -12.05 13.56 29.10
N GLU A 637 -11.40 13.80 30.26
CA GLU A 637 -10.27 14.74 30.39
C GLU A 637 -9.07 14.30 29.54
N TYR A 638 -8.74 13.01 29.53
CA TYR A 638 -7.69 12.44 28.68
C TYR A 638 -8.04 12.53 27.18
N SER A 639 -9.30 12.31 26.82
CA SER A 639 -9.81 12.51 25.46
C SER A 639 -9.72 13.98 25.04
N GLN A 640 -10.08 14.91 25.92
CA GLN A 640 -9.95 16.36 25.68
C GLN A 640 -8.47 16.78 25.58
N GLN A 641 -7.59 16.18 26.40
CA GLN A 641 -6.15 16.42 26.32
C GLN A 641 -5.56 15.87 25.02
N LEU A 642 -6.04 14.70 24.57
CA LEU A 642 -5.66 14.12 23.30
C LEU A 642 -6.13 14.98 22.11
N GLU A 643 -7.35 15.52 22.17
CA GLU A 643 -7.86 16.45 21.16
C GLU A 643 -7.04 17.74 21.12
N ARG A 644 -6.69 18.30 22.28
CA ARG A 644 -5.81 19.47 22.38
C ARG A 644 -4.43 19.20 21.81
N THR A 645 -3.83 18.06 22.17
CA THR A 645 -2.51 17.64 21.64
C THR A 645 -2.58 17.38 20.14
N SER A 646 -3.65 16.77 19.64
CA SER A 646 -3.89 16.55 18.21
C SER A 646 -4.06 17.87 17.46
N ALA A 647 -4.80 18.84 18.04
CA ALA A 647 -4.94 20.17 17.46
C ALA A 647 -3.60 20.92 17.44
N GLN A 648 -2.80 20.78 18.48
CA GLN A 648 -1.47 21.40 18.59
C GLN A 648 -0.46 20.78 17.61
N LEU A 649 -0.50 19.44 17.42
CA LEU A 649 0.28 18.75 16.40
C LEU A 649 -0.11 19.17 15.00
N ARG A 650 -1.40 19.37 14.73
CA ARG A 650 -1.89 19.85 13.43
C ARG A 650 -1.39 21.26 13.12
N LEU A 651 -1.48 22.17 14.11
CA LEU A 651 -0.95 23.52 13.99
C LEU A 651 0.57 23.54 13.75
N THR A 652 1.30 22.62 14.42
CA THR A 652 2.75 22.49 14.26
C THR A 652 3.10 21.91 12.89
N ALA A 653 2.31 20.97 12.38
CA ALA A 653 2.47 20.41 11.04
C ALA A 653 2.22 21.47 9.95
N GLU A 654 1.18 22.31 10.10
CA GLU A 654 0.91 23.44 9.20
C GLU A 654 2.07 24.44 9.19
N LYS A 655 2.60 24.80 10.36
CA LYS A 655 3.78 25.68 10.46
C LYS A 655 5.03 25.06 9.84
N LEU A 656 5.23 23.76 9.99
CA LEU A 656 6.36 23.05 9.40
C LEU A 656 6.24 22.98 7.87
N GLU A 657 5.04 22.81 7.35
CA GLU A 657 4.76 22.80 5.91
C GLU A 657 4.98 24.19 5.31
N GLU A 658 4.55 25.24 6.00
CA GLU A 658 4.82 26.63 5.63
C GLU A 658 6.33 26.94 5.63
N ALA A 659 7.06 26.55 6.68
CA ALA A 659 8.50 26.70 6.75
C ALA A 659 9.24 25.92 5.66
N ASN A 660 8.78 24.71 5.35
CA ASN A 660 9.36 23.87 4.29
C ASN A 660 9.10 24.47 2.91
N SER A 661 7.92 25.09 2.70
CA SER A 661 7.63 25.79 1.46
C SER A 661 8.52 27.03 1.27
N GLN A 662 8.78 27.77 2.34
CA GLN A 662 9.71 28.91 2.34
C GLN A 662 11.15 28.48 2.05
N LEU A 663 11.61 27.39 2.69
CA LEU A 663 12.93 26.83 2.42
C LEU A 663 13.10 26.39 0.96
N ARG A 664 12.09 25.77 0.38
CA ARG A 664 12.10 25.36 -1.04
C ARG A 664 12.15 26.57 -1.98
N ALA A 665 11.45 27.65 -1.63
CA ALA A 665 11.49 28.89 -2.42
C ALA A 665 12.89 29.51 -2.41
N ILE A 666 13.56 29.56 -1.24
CA ILE A 666 14.93 30.06 -1.07
C ILE A 666 15.94 29.19 -1.84
N ASP A 667 15.78 27.86 -1.77
CA ASP A 667 16.65 26.91 -2.47
C ASP A 667 16.52 27.03 -4.00
N SER A 668 15.29 27.22 -4.50
CA SER A 668 15.02 27.48 -5.91
C SER A 668 15.65 28.81 -6.38
N GLU A 669 15.55 29.89 -5.57
CA GLU A 669 16.16 31.18 -5.89
C GLU A 669 17.70 31.08 -5.95
N LYS A 670 18.28 30.31 -5.04
CA LYS A 670 19.73 30.03 -5.02
C LYS A 670 20.17 29.24 -6.26
N ASP A 671 19.41 28.22 -6.66
CA ASP A 671 19.75 27.41 -7.83
C ASP A 671 19.63 28.24 -9.13
N GLU A 672 18.61 29.09 -9.24
CA GLU A 672 18.49 30.02 -10.36
C GLU A 672 19.66 31.00 -10.43
N PHE A 673 20.06 31.58 -9.30
CA PHE A 673 21.25 32.44 -9.20
C PHE A 673 22.52 31.73 -9.67
N LEU A 674 22.77 30.49 -9.16
CA LEU A 674 23.97 29.71 -9.57
C LEU A 674 23.96 29.36 -11.06
N SER A 675 22.80 29.09 -11.63
CA SER A 675 22.62 28.82 -13.06
C SER A 675 22.97 30.05 -13.89
N GLN A 676 22.50 31.25 -13.49
CA GLN A 676 22.76 32.50 -14.16
C GLN A 676 24.26 32.87 -14.07
N VAL A 677 24.89 32.78 -12.92
CA VAL A 677 26.34 32.96 -12.74
C VAL A 677 27.13 32.06 -13.68
N SER A 678 26.79 30.77 -13.72
CA SER A 678 27.46 29.80 -14.60
C SER A 678 27.36 30.18 -16.08
N HIS A 679 26.21 30.67 -16.51
CA HIS A 679 26.00 31.10 -17.88
C HIS A 679 26.83 32.36 -18.23
N GLU A 680 26.81 33.41 -17.36
CA GLU A 680 27.55 34.67 -17.57
C GLU A 680 29.08 34.49 -17.46
N VAL A 681 29.57 33.50 -16.73
CA VAL A 681 31.01 33.13 -16.70
C VAL A 681 31.39 32.32 -17.94
N ARG A 682 30.56 31.41 -18.42
CA ARG A 682 30.85 30.52 -19.55
C ARG A 682 31.05 31.30 -20.85
N THR A 683 30.27 32.34 -21.11
CA THR A 683 30.31 33.12 -22.34
C THR A 683 31.68 33.75 -22.61
N PRO A 684 32.24 34.60 -21.71
CA PRO A 684 33.58 35.17 -21.90
C PRO A 684 34.67 34.11 -21.94
N MET A 685 34.57 33.06 -21.09
CA MET A 685 35.54 31.94 -21.09
C MET A 685 35.56 31.21 -22.43
N THR A 686 34.42 30.97 -23.05
CA THR A 686 34.35 30.36 -24.38
C THR A 686 34.97 31.24 -25.44
N SER A 687 34.70 32.55 -25.39
CA SER A 687 35.33 33.52 -26.34
C SER A 687 36.83 33.55 -26.17
N ILE A 688 37.32 33.67 -24.94
CA ILE A 688 38.78 33.66 -24.66
C ILE A 688 39.42 32.37 -25.20
N ARG A 689 38.84 31.21 -24.92
CA ARG A 689 39.31 29.93 -25.39
C ARG A 689 39.33 29.85 -26.93
N SER A 690 38.23 30.17 -27.58
CA SER A 690 38.13 30.07 -29.05
C SER A 690 39.15 30.99 -29.76
N PHE A 691 39.30 32.25 -29.32
CA PHE A 691 40.29 33.12 -29.90
C PHE A 691 41.74 32.74 -29.57
N SER A 692 41.99 32.11 -28.40
CA SER A 692 43.27 31.54 -28.06
C SER A 692 43.61 30.30 -28.93
N GLU A 693 42.61 29.42 -29.18
CA GLU A 693 42.73 28.28 -30.09
C GLU A 693 43.04 28.72 -31.51
N ILE A 694 42.37 29.77 -32.00
CA ILE A 694 42.66 30.35 -33.35
C ILE A 694 44.06 30.94 -33.41
N LEU A 695 44.55 31.58 -32.36
CA LEU A 695 45.90 32.13 -32.29
C LEU A 695 46.99 31.05 -32.17
N LEU A 696 46.69 29.84 -31.66
CA LEU A 696 47.54 28.68 -31.55
C LEU A 696 47.56 27.84 -32.84
N ASP A 697 46.53 27.94 -33.71
CA ASP A 697 46.52 27.25 -34.99
C ASP A 697 47.48 27.89 -35.95
N GLU A 698 48.32 27.11 -36.62
CA GLU A 698 49.43 27.56 -37.49
C GLU A 698 48.94 28.21 -38.82
N GLN A 699 47.67 28.54 -38.95
CA GLN A 699 47.13 29.28 -40.08
C GLN A 699 47.68 30.68 -40.15
N VAL A 700 48.02 31.17 -41.36
CA VAL A 700 48.64 32.48 -41.64
C VAL A 700 47.60 33.60 -41.34
N LEU A 701 47.57 34.05 -40.08
CA LEU A 701 46.82 35.22 -39.67
C LEU A 701 47.60 36.51 -40.03
N THR A 702 46.90 37.50 -40.54
CA THR A 702 47.45 38.82 -40.76
C THR A 702 47.81 39.49 -39.40
N PRO A 703 48.81 40.41 -39.33
CA PRO A 703 49.13 41.13 -38.09
C PRO A 703 47.88 41.81 -37.44
N ASP A 704 46.98 42.37 -38.26
CA ASP A 704 45.77 43.05 -37.82
C ASP A 704 44.75 42.10 -37.23
N GLU A 705 44.63 40.88 -37.76
CA GLU A 705 43.74 39.85 -37.23
C GLU A 705 44.24 39.34 -35.90
N ARG A 706 45.54 39.08 -35.79
CA ARG A 706 46.20 38.66 -34.53
C ARG A 706 46.01 39.75 -33.47
N GLY A 707 46.23 41.04 -33.82
CA GLY A 707 45.99 42.16 -32.93
C GLY A 707 44.53 42.20 -32.41
N ARG A 708 43.55 42.03 -33.29
CA ARG A 708 42.14 42.01 -32.93
C ARG A 708 41.78 40.88 -31.99
N PHE A 709 42.27 39.67 -32.23
CA PHE A 709 42.03 38.50 -31.35
C PHE A 709 42.64 38.69 -29.95
N VAL A 710 43.87 39.18 -29.89
CA VAL A 710 44.53 39.49 -28.59
C VAL A 710 43.76 40.60 -27.87
N GLN A 711 43.29 41.63 -28.53
CA GLN A 711 42.45 42.67 -27.92
C GLN A 711 41.11 42.14 -27.44
N THR A 712 40.51 41.23 -28.19
CA THR A 712 39.25 40.58 -27.75
C THR A 712 39.46 39.71 -26.50
N ILE A 713 40.49 38.88 -26.45
CA ILE A 713 40.87 38.10 -25.29
C ILE A 713 41.08 38.99 -24.07
N HIS A 714 41.84 40.08 -24.24
CA HIS A 714 42.09 41.04 -23.17
C HIS A 714 40.81 41.68 -22.64
N ALA A 715 39.91 42.12 -23.57
CA ALA A 715 38.64 42.73 -23.23
C ALA A 715 37.70 41.77 -22.47
N GLU A 716 37.61 40.49 -22.90
CA GLU A 716 36.81 39.49 -22.25
C GLU A 716 37.41 39.04 -20.89
N SER A 717 38.74 39.02 -20.74
CA SER A 717 39.41 38.79 -19.46
C SER A 717 39.07 39.88 -18.44
N LEU A 718 39.19 41.16 -18.84
CA LEU A 718 38.79 42.29 -17.99
C LEU A 718 37.28 42.28 -17.64
N ARG A 719 36.45 41.81 -18.56
CA ARG A 719 35.01 41.62 -18.33
C ARG A 719 34.75 40.53 -17.30
N LEU A 720 35.45 39.42 -17.40
CA LEU A 720 35.32 38.29 -16.45
C LEU A 720 35.79 38.70 -15.06
N THR A 721 36.90 39.41 -14.94
CA THR A 721 37.37 39.92 -13.64
C THR A 721 36.32 40.81 -12.96
N ARG A 722 35.75 41.75 -13.72
CA ARG A 722 34.68 42.62 -13.18
C ARG A 722 33.45 41.82 -12.75
N LEU A 723 33.05 40.80 -13.51
CA LEU A 723 31.93 39.94 -13.12
C LEU A 723 32.19 39.19 -11.81
N LEU A 724 33.42 38.63 -11.64
CA LEU A 724 33.82 37.95 -10.42
C LEU A 724 33.81 38.90 -9.21
N ASP A 725 34.36 40.13 -9.39
CA ASP A 725 34.36 41.15 -8.33
C ASP A 725 32.92 41.56 -7.94
N ASP A 726 32.01 41.69 -8.92
CA ASP A 726 30.60 41.98 -8.67
C ASP A 726 29.91 40.85 -7.89
N ILE A 727 30.17 39.57 -8.23
CA ILE A 727 29.63 38.40 -7.54
C ILE A 727 30.17 38.30 -6.11
N LEU A 728 31.49 38.46 -5.92
CA LEU A 728 32.09 38.45 -4.58
C LEU A 728 31.57 39.62 -3.73
N GLY A 729 31.44 40.80 -4.33
CA GLY A 729 30.87 41.97 -3.66
C GLY A 729 29.42 41.73 -3.23
N LEU A 730 28.60 41.11 -4.07
CA LEU A 730 27.22 40.79 -3.76
C LEU A 730 27.12 39.73 -2.63
N SER A 731 27.95 38.66 -2.72
CA SER A 731 28.01 37.62 -1.70
C SER A 731 28.45 38.15 -0.33
N ALA A 732 29.46 39.02 -0.29
CA ALA A 732 29.91 39.69 0.94
C ALA A 732 28.84 40.60 1.55
N LEU A 733 28.03 41.25 0.70
CA LEU A 733 26.91 42.07 1.12
C LEU A 733 25.75 41.21 1.68
N GLU A 734 25.44 40.08 1.10
CA GLU A 734 24.37 39.17 1.57
C GLU A 734 24.71 38.50 2.90
N HIS A 735 25.94 38.06 3.10
CA HIS A 735 26.38 37.33 4.31
C HIS A 735 26.85 38.23 5.45
N GLY A 736 26.85 39.55 5.27
CA GLY A 736 27.25 40.49 6.34
C GLY A 736 28.74 40.47 6.72
N VAL A 737 29.58 39.84 5.92
CA VAL A 737 31.02 39.62 6.22
C VAL A 737 31.88 40.82 5.83
N SER A 738 31.34 41.84 5.15
CA SER A 738 32.07 43.05 4.76
C SER A 738 32.17 44.00 5.96
N GLU A 739 33.41 44.33 6.38
CA GLU A 739 33.68 45.43 7.31
C GLU A 739 33.24 46.76 6.65
N TRP A 740 32.16 47.34 7.12
CA TRP A 740 31.66 48.64 6.69
C TRP A 740 32.09 49.70 7.67
N GLU A 741 32.89 50.65 7.19
CA GLU A 741 33.17 51.86 7.98
C GLU A 741 31.94 52.78 7.95
N ASN A 742 31.06 52.65 8.91
CA ASN A 742 29.92 53.53 9.04
C ASN A 742 30.36 54.83 9.74
N ALA A 743 31.13 55.66 9.02
CA ALA A 743 31.68 56.92 9.52
C ALA A 743 30.86 58.14 9.04
N PRO A 744 30.91 59.25 9.72
CA PRO A 744 30.40 60.50 9.19
C PRO A 744 31.23 60.92 7.95
N ILE A 745 30.61 60.92 6.78
CA ILE A 745 31.24 61.28 5.52
C ILE A 745 30.55 62.48 4.91
N ASP A 746 31.31 63.31 4.14
CA ASP A 746 30.72 64.32 3.28
C ASP A 746 30.33 63.72 1.93
N ALA A 747 29.01 63.56 1.70
CA ALA A 747 28.47 62.99 0.46
C ALA A 747 28.85 63.78 -0.78
N GLU A 748 29.02 65.08 -0.70
CA GLU A 748 29.39 65.97 -1.80
C GLU A 748 30.82 65.74 -2.30
N LEU A 749 31.73 65.33 -1.43
CA LEU A 749 33.07 64.88 -1.82
C LEU A 749 33.02 63.59 -2.63
N ALA A 750 32.16 62.64 -2.24
CA ALA A 750 31.98 61.39 -3.00
C ALA A 750 31.34 61.65 -4.39
N VAL A 751 30.37 62.57 -4.49
CA VAL A 751 29.79 63.04 -5.78
C VAL A 751 30.87 63.65 -6.66
N SER A 752 31.69 64.54 -6.12
CA SER A 752 32.72 65.21 -6.88
C SER A 752 33.78 64.26 -7.41
N ARG A 753 34.22 63.29 -6.60
CA ARG A 753 35.17 62.24 -6.96
C ARG A 753 34.55 61.28 -8.06
N ALA A 754 33.30 60.93 -7.94
CA ALA A 754 32.61 60.12 -8.95
C ALA A 754 32.51 60.81 -10.30
N ILE A 755 32.22 62.11 -10.30
CA ILE A 755 32.16 62.94 -11.54
C ILE A 755 33.54 63.02 -12.17
N GLU A 756 34.60 63.21 -11.39
CA GLU A 756 35.98 63.29 -11.86
C GLU A 756 36.40 61.97 -12.54
N VAL A 757 36.15 60.82 -11.89
CA VAL A 757 36.47 59.51 -12.44
C VAL A 757 35.69 59.23 -13.73
N CYS A 758 34.46 59.67 -13.84
CA CYS A 758 33.63 59.47 -15.03
C CYS A 758 33.90 60.49 -16.16
N SER A 759 34.61 61.57 -15.87
CA SER A 759 34.88 62.65 -16.82
C SER A 759 35.69 62.21 -18.08
N ALA A 760 36.62 61.26 -17.89
CA ALA A 760 37.36 60.66 -18.99
C ALA A 760 36.45 59.83 -19.94
N LEU A 761 35.56 59.04 -19.36
CA LEU A 761 34.59 58.24 -20.13
C LEU A 761 33.58 59.12 -20.87
N ALA A 762 33.13 60.22 -20.27
CA ALA A 762 32.22 61.18 -20.90
C ALA A 762 32.92 61.86 -22.09
N ARG A 763 34.15 62.30 -21.96
CA ARG A 763 34.96 62.90 -23.04
C ARG A 763 35.18 61.96 -24.22
N GLN A 764 35.41 60.66 -23.94
CA GLN A 764 35.60 59.65 -24.99
C GLN A 764 34.35 59.46 -25.85
N ARG A 765 33.19 59.86 -25.33
CA ARG A 765 31.88 59.72 -25.99
C ARG A 765 31.28 61.06 -26.40
N ASP A 766 32.05 62.13 -26.41
CA ASP A 766 31.65 63.53 -26.74
C ASP A 766 30.42 63.96 -25.94
N MET A 767 30.32 63.57 -24.67
CA MET A 767 29.20 63.80 -23.79
C MET A 767 29.48 64.90 -22.81
N ARG A 768 28.51 65.79 -22.59
CA ARG A 768 28.61 66.87 -21.59
C ARG A 768 28.03 66.36 -20.25
N VAL A 769 28.89 66.46 -19.19
CA VAL A 769 28.42 66.32 -17.84
C VAL A 769 28.12 67.70 -17.27
N VAL A 770 26.85 67.94 -16.98
CA VAL A 770 26.34 69.26 -16.48
C VAL A 770 26.18 69.16 -14.95
N LEU A 771 26.75 70.07 -14.24
CA LEU A 771 26.55 70.21 -12.79
C LEU A 771 25.34 71.14 -12.60
N GLY A 772 24.26 70.56 -12.14
CA GLY A 772 23.08 71.33 -11.74
C GLY A 772 23.24 71.98 -10.33
N GLU A 773 22.17 72.39 -9.71
CA GLU A 773 22.19 72.90 -8.34
C GLU A 773 22.78 71.80 -7.39
N ARG A 774 23.78 72.22 -6.58
CA ARG A 774 24.43 71.33 -5.62
C ARG A 774 24.62 72.03 -4.29
N VAL A 775 24.53 71.26 -3.22
CA VAL A 775 24.81 71.74 -1.87
C VAL A 775 26.32 71.76 -1.63
N THR A 776 26.81 72.68 -0.83
CA THR A 776 28.25 72.83 -0.52
C THR A 776 28.80 71.71 0.32
N ARG A 777 28.00 71.11 1.20
CA ARG A 777 28.40 70.04 2.12
C ARG A 777 27.17 69.30 2.59
N ALA A 778 27.31 67.93 2.73
CA ALA A 778 26.23 67.10 3.26
C ALA A 778 26.81 65.93 4.07
N MET A 779 26.71 66.02 5.40
CA MET A 779 27.20 64.95 6.28
C MET A 779 26.19 63.83 6.38
N VAL A 780 26.58 62.63 5.98
CA VAL A 780 25.78 61.38 6.09
C VAL A 780 26.57 60.26 6.78
N ALA A 781 25.88 59.33 7.38
CA ALA A 781 26.53 58.13 7.94
C ALA A 781 26.72 57.12 6.82
N GLY A 782 27.97 56.68 6.60
CA GLY A 782 28.22 55.69 5.54
C GLY A 782 29.71 55.47 5.27
N ASP A 783 29.99 54.81 4.17
CA ASP A 783 31.33 54.55 3.66
C ASP A 783 31.54 55.39 2.37
N ALA A 784 32.57 56.22 2.36
CA ALA A 784 32.83 57.18 1.26
C ALA A 784 33.18 56.49 -0.03
N ASP A 785 33.95 55.42 0.00
CA ASP A 785 34.34 54.66 -1.18
C ASP A 785 33.18 53.86 -1.78
N ARG A 786 32.32 53.31 -0.95
CA ARG A 786 31.10 52.64 -1.41
C ARG A 786 30.08 53.61 -2.00
N LEU A 787 29.86 54.77 -1.37
CA LEU A 787 29.01 55.83 -1.95
C LEU A 787 29.56 56.30 -3.30
N CYS A 788 30.86 56.55 -3.41
CA CYS A 788 31.53 56.89 -4.65
C CYS A 788 31.35 55.79 -5.71
N GLN A 789 31.47 54.52 -5.35
CA GLN A 789 31.23 53.36 -6.26
C GLN A 789 29.78 53.34 -6.79
N VAL A 790 28.79 53.58 -5.94
CA VAL A 790 27.38 53.72 -6.37
C VAL A 790 27.22 54.80 -7.37
N LEU A 791 27.77 56.01 -7.08
CA LEU A 791 27.64 57.17 -7.98
C LEU A 791 28.37 56.97 -9.31
N ILE A 792 29.55 56.33 -9.31
CA ILE A 792 30.29 55.96 -10.53
C ILE A 792 29.43 55.00 -11.35
N ASN A 793 28.78 54.01 -10.73
CA ASN A 793 27.91 53.09 -11.46
C ASN A 793 26.72 53.84 -12.09
N LEU A 794 26.07 54.74 -11.38
CA LEU A 794 24.93 55.50 -11.90
C LEU A 794 25.36 56.43 -13.05
N ILE A 795 26.44 57.19 -12.87
CA ILE A 795 26.96 58.12 -13.89
C ILE A 795 27.47 57.36 -15.10
N SER A 796 28.21 56.26 -14.90
CA SER A 796 28.71 55.45 -16.04
C SER A 796 27.57 54.80 -16.81
N ASN A 797 26.47 54.38 -16.15
CA ASN A 797 25.27 53.88 -16.81
C ASN A 797 24.58 55.00 -17.61
N ALA A 798 24.44 56.20 -17.07
CA ALA A 798 23.91 57.37 -17.78
C ALA A 798 24.74 57.69 -19.03
N ILE A 799 26.08 57.51 -18.97
CA ILE A 799 26.95 57.71 -20.12
C ILE A 799 26.86 56.56 -21.13
N LYS A 800 26.75 55.30 -20.66
CA LYS A 800 26.74 54.13 -21.56
C LYS A 800 25.45 53.99 -22.36
N TYR A 801 24.31 54.29 -21.76
CA TYR A 801 22.99 54.04 -22.35
C TYR A 801 22.35 55.29 -22.95
N ASN A 802 23.06 56.42 -23.04
CA ASN A 802 22.61 57.63 -23.67
C ASN A 802 23.06 57.69 -25.14
N ASP A 803 22.11 57.53 -26.05
CA ASP A 803 22.28 57.55 -27.50
C ASP A 803 21.64 58.79 -28.12
N SER A 804 21.42 59.85 -27.34
CA SER A 804 20.87 61.14 -27.82
C SER A 804 21.82 61.83 -28.78
N PRO A 805 21.33 62.61 -29.75
CA PRO A 805 22.16 63.40 -30.67
C PRO A 805 23.06 64.43 -29.96
N GLU A 806 22.60 65.02 -28.88
CA GLU A 806 23.36 65.85 -27.94
C GLU A 806 23.33 65.23 -26.53
N PRO A 807 24.19 64.25 -26.24
CA PRO A 807 24.11 63.52 -25.03
C PRO A 807 24.57 64.33 -23.78
N VAL A 808 23.72 64.41 -22.80
CA VAL A 808 23.94 65.16 -21.56
C VAL A 808 23.65 64.29 -20.39
N VAL A 809 24.52 64.34 -19.36
CA VAL A 809 24.28 63.77 -18.04
C VAL A 809 24.31 64.90 -17.01
N GLU A 810 23.23 65.10 -16.28
CA GLU A 810 23.10 66.11 -15.24
C GLU A 810 23.19 65.48 -13.87
N VAL A 811 24.07 66.01 -13.01
CA VAL A 811 24.16 65.62 -11.61
C VAL A 811 23.78 66.79 -10.72
N ARG A 812 22.75 66.63 -9.93
CA ARG A 812 22.25 67.67 -9.01
C ARG A 812 22.04 67.11 -7.61
N SER A 813 22.25 67.96 -6.60
CA SER A 813 22.03 67.54 -5.23
C SER A 813 21.26 68.63 -4.41
N ARG A 814 20.52 68.18 -3.43
CA ARG A 814 19.74 69.04 -2.56
C ARG A 814 19.55 68.45 -1.17
N THR A 815 19.32 69.25 -0.19
CA THR A 815 18.94 68.82 1.15
C THR A 815 17.49 69.22 1.41
N GLY A 816 16.74 68.41 2.15
CA GLY A 816 15.38 68.70 2.53
C GLY A 816 14.79 67.63 3.47
N ARG A 817 14.01 68.08 4.48
CA ARG A 817 13.39 67.21 5.47
C ARG A 817 14.33 66.23 6.16
N GLY A 818 15.56 66.65 6.52
CA GLY A 818 16.54 65.82 7.19
C GLY A 818 17.20 64.76 6.26
N ARG A 819 17.10 64.90 4.96
CA ARG A 819 17.65 63.98 3.98
C ARG A 819 18.52 64.70 2.96
N TYR A 820 19.59 64.05 2.55
CA TYR A 820 20.39 64.41 1.38
C TYR A 820 19.88 63.65 0.17
N ILE A 821 19.69 64.32 -0.92
CA ILE A 821 19.20 63.77 -2.19
C ILE A 821 20.18 64.12 -3.31
N VAL A 822 20.71 63.11 -4.00
CA VAL A 822 21.47 63.31 -5.23
C VAL A 822 20.76 62.62 -6.39
N GLU A 823 20.68 63.31 -7.49
CA GLU A 823 20.01 62.80 -8.72
C GLU A 823 21.02 62.81 -9.86
N VAL A 824 21.04 61.69 -10.59
CA VAL A 824 21.78 61.52 -11.81
C VAL A 824 20.78 61.31 -12.94
N ALA A 825 20.70 62.27 -13.85
CA ALA A 825 19.73 62.28 -14.94
C ALA A 825 20.44 62.27 -16.27
N ASP A 826 19.93 61.52 -17.26
CA ASP A 826 20.33 61.54 -18.64
C ASP A 826 19.20 61.99 -19.56
N ASN A 827 19.54 62.42 -20.78
CA ASN A 827 18.55 62.78 -21.82
C ASN A 827 18.44 61.66 -22.89
N GLY A 828 18.78 60.43 -22.54
CA GLY A 828 18.74 59.26 -23.41
C GLY A 828 17.32 58.74 -23.66
N PRO A 829 17.19 57.48 -24.11
CA PRO A 829 15.90 56.88 -24.50
C PRO A 829 14.98 56.52 -23.30
N GLY A 830 15.51 56.64 -22.08
CA GLY A 830 14.77 56.28 -20.85
C GLY A 830 14.52 54.80 -20.67
N ILE A 831 13.72 54.45 -19.66
CA ILE A 831 13.46 53.06 -19.23
C ILE A 831 11.95 52.78 -19.36
N ALA A 832 11.60 51.71 -20.11
CA ALA A 832 10.22 51.32 -20.34
C ALA A 832 9.49 50.99 -19.02
N ARG A 833 8.18 51.24 -18.92
CA ARG A 833 7.40 51.03 -17.69
C ARG A 833 7.48 49.57 -17.18
N SER A 834 7.49 48.61 -18.11
CA SER A 834 7.61 47.17 -17.78
C SER A 834 8.98 46.79 -17.19
N GLU A 835 10.03 47.56 -17.45
CA GLU A 835 11.42 47.26 -17.05
C GLU A 835 11.83 47.96 -15.74
N ARG A 836 11.07 48.99 -15.30
CA ARG A 836 11.43 49.85 -14.15
C ARG A 836 11.63 49.12 -12.82
N LYS A 837 10.94 47.98 -12.61
CA LYS A 837 11.16 47.12 -11.43
C LYS A 837 12.30 46.12 -11.65
N LEU A 838 12.37 45.58 -12.88
CA LEU A 838 13.33 44.54 -13.27
C LEU A 838 14.78 45.03 -13.25
N ILE A 839 15.08 46.30 -13.60
CA ILE A 839 16.45 46.83 -13.64
C ILE A 839 17.20 46.78 -12.31
N PHE A 840 16.51 46.62 -11.20
CA PHE A 840 17.08 46.45 -9.86
C PHE A 840 17.22 45.00 -9.42
N GLU A 841 16.78 44.03 -10.22
CA GLU A 841 16.96 42.61 -9.95
C GLU A 841 18.32 42.10 -10.43
N LYS A 842 18.80 41.02 -9.81
CA LYS A 842 20.10 40.45 -10.14
C LYS A 842 20.12 39.97 -11.61
N PHE A 843 21.15 40.26 -12.37
CA PHE A 843 21.36 39.90 -13.79
C PHE A 843 20.32 40.49 -14.75
N ALA A 844 19.47 41.39 -14.31
CA ALA A 844 18.46 41.98 -15.18
C ALA A 844 19.11 42.92 -16.20
N ARG A 845 18.76 42.77 -17.47
CA ARG A 845 19.14 43.64 -18.60
C ARG A 845 17.89 44.14 -19.32
N GLY A 846 17.79 45.44 -19.57
CA GLY A 846 16.71 45.97 -20.42
C GLY A 846 16.86 45.49 -21.86
N ARG A 847 15.80 45.48 -22.65
CA ARG A 847 15.77 45.02 -24.06
C ARG A 847 16.81 45.67 -24.96
N ARG A 848 17.22 46.92 -24.67
CA ARG A 848 18.26 47.63 -25.40
C ARG A 848 19.67 47.40 -24.84
N GLY A 849 19.78 46.83 -23.64
CA GLY A 849 21.08 46.53 -22.97
C GLY A 849 21.80 45.28 -23.49
N ALA A 850 21.19 44.51 -24.40
CA ALA A 850 21.78 43.30 -24.98
C ALA A 850 23.08 43.56 -25.79
N LEU A 851 23.30 44.79 -26.28
CA LEU A 851 24.49 45.22 -27.04
C LEU A 851 25.55 45.94 -26.17
N ALA A 852 25.23 46.29 -24.92
CA ALA A 852 26.17 46.99 -24.04
C ALA A 852 26.81 46.02 -23.01
N ALA A 853 28.13 46.08 -22.84
CA ALA A 853 28.89 45.24 -21.94
C ALA A 853 28.55 45.50 -20.44
N GLY A 854 27.93 44.55 -19.75
CA GLY A 854 27.68 44.60 -18.29
C GLY A 854 26.95 43.36 -17.80
N ALA A 855 27.22 42.91 -16.61
CA ALA A 855 26.68 41.70 -16.00
C ALA A 855 25.23 41.86 -15.45
N GLY A 856 24.68 43.06 -15.43
CA GLY A 856 23.34 43.34 -14.86
C GLY A 856 23.31 43.29 -13.32
N LEU A 857 24.46 43.31 -12.64
CA LEU A 857 24.57 43.29 -11.19
C LEU A 857 24.69 44.69 -10.55
N GLY A 858 25.19 45.69 -11.30
CA GLY A 858 25.58 46.99 -10.76
C GLY A 858 24.46 47.75 -10.04
N LEU A 859 23.24 47.82 -10.60
CA LEU A 859 22.10 48.50 -9.95
C LEU A 859 21.58 47.75 -8.72
N ALA A 860 21.60 46.41 -8.77
CA ALA A 860 21.22 45.57 -7.62
C ALA A 860 22.19 45.79 -6.45
N ILE A 861 23.51 45.73 -6.71
CA ILE A 861 24.57 46.03 -5.75
C ILE A 861 24.44 47.44 -5.20
N SER A 862 24.27 48.46 -6.09
CA SER A 862 24.11 49.87 -5.71
C SER A 862 22.89 50.04 -4.76
N ARG A 863 21.77 49.39 -5.06
CA ARG A 863 20.57 49.47 -4.19
C ARG A 863 20.83 48.84 -2.82
N GLN A 864 21.53 47.74 -2.75
CA GLN A 864 21.90 47.10 -1.45
C GLN A 864 22.88 47.98 -0.65
N MET A 865 23.88 48.56 -1.32
CA MET A 865 24.85 49.48 -0.67
C MET A 865 24.12 50.67 -0.04
N ILE A 866 23.25 51.34 -0.80
CA ILE A 866 22.47 52.47 -0.32
C ILE A 866 21.52 52.06 0.81
N ALA A 867 20.87 50.91 0.70
CA ALA A 867 19.99 50.39 1.77
C ALA A 867 20.74 50.18 3.10
N ARG A 868 21.98 49.69 3.07
CA ARG A 868 22.85 49.56 4.26
C ARG A 868 23.26 50.88 4.89
N MET A 869 23.30 51.96 4.09
CA MET A 869 23.48 53.35 4.60
C MET A 869 22.14 53.98 5.06
N ASN A 870 21.09 53.14 5.32
CA ASN A 870 19.74 53.63 5.66
C ASN A 870 19.14 54.56 4.60
N GLY A 871 19.62 54.47 3.38
CA GLY A 871 19.19 55.27 2.23
C GLY A 871 18.26 54.49 1.27
N ARG A 872 17.90 55.17 0.17
CA ARG A 872 17.04 54.60 -0.87
C ARG A 872 17.58 55.00 -2.24
N LEU A 873 17.68 54.03 -3.13
CA LEU A 873 17.95 54.24 -4.55
C LEU A 873 16.68 53.90 -5.34
N GLU A 874 16.21 54.89 -6.13
CA GLU A 874 14.99 54.73 -6.94
C GLU A 874 15.11 55.41 -8.27
N LEU A 875 14.31 54.94 -9.25
CA LEU A 875 14.12 55.58 -10.56
C LEU A 875 12.97 56.59 -10.41
N VAL A 876 13.22 57.84 -10.76
CA VAL A 876 12.21 58.95 -10.68
C VAL A 876 11.14 58.72 -11.75
N SER A 877 9.89 58.61 -11.34
CA SER A 877 8.76 58.44 -12.23
C SER A 877 8.32 59.79 -12.81
N GLY A 878 8.05 59.83 -14.13
CA GLY A 878 7.55 61.06 -14.78
C GLY A 878 8.64 62.00 -15.32
N TYR A 879 9.90 61.54 -15.38
CA TYR A 879 10.94 62.23 -16.13
C TYR A 879 10.67 62.14 -17.63
N GLU A 880 10.51 63.28 -18.31
CA GLU A 880 9.96 63.35 -19.67
C GLU A 880 10.93 62.93 -20.76
N ARG A 881 12.24 63.09 -20.57
CA ARG A 881 13.30 62.68 -21.50
C ARG A 881 14.44 62.03 -20.74
N GLY A 882 14.76 60.72 -21.05
CA GLY A 882 15.85 59.96 -20.43
C GLY A 882 15.46 59.23 -19.14
N ALA A 883 16.46 58.86 -18.32
CA ALA A 883 16.29 58.26 -17.02
C ALA A 883 16.87 59.15 -15.91
N CYS A 884 16.27 59.18 -14.76
CA CYS A 884 16.74 59.88 -13.57
C CYS A 884 16.77 58.96 -12.38
N PHE A 885 17.98 58.62 -11.90
CA PHE A 885 18.18 57.87 -10.67
C PHE A 885 18.37 58.78 -9.48
N ARG A 886 17.64 58.54 -8.40
CA ARG A 886 17.69 59.29 -7.17
C ARG A 886 18.22 58.46 -6.03
N VAL A 887 19.29 58.93 -5.39
CA VAL A 887 19.82 58.41 -4.14
C VAL A 887 19.39 59.34 -3.02
N THR A 888 18.81 58.80 -1.99
CA THR A 888 18.36 59.54 -0.78
C THR A 888 19.04 58.93 0.43
N LEU A 889 19.77 59.75 1.20
CA LEU A 889 20.47 59.37 2.44
C LEU A 889 19.98 60.21 3.62
N PRO A 890 19.95 59.73 4.86
CA PRO A 890 19.67 60.54 6.04
C PRO A 890 20.85 61.46 6.35
N LEU A 891 20.58 62.75 6.59
CA LEU A 891 21.57 63.72 7.05
C LEU A 891 21.88 63.45 8.53
N LEU A 892 23.14 63.52 8.87
CA LEU A 892 23.56 63.59 10.26
C LEU A 892 23.24 64.97 10.82
N PRO A 893 22.75 65.08 12.06
CA PRO A 893 22.56 66.42 12.68
C PRO A 893 23.93 67.15 12.74
N GLU A 894 23.92 68.43 12.37
CA GLU A 894 25.08 69.26 12.55
C GLU A 894 25.47 69.26 14.02
N ALA A 895 26.75 68.81 14.34
CA ALA A 895 27.30 68.88 15.68
C ALA A 895 27.49 70.36 16.08
N GLY A 896 26.39 70.97 16.62
CA GLY A 896 26.48 72.37 17.02
C GLY A 896 25.13 73.05 17.29
N GLN A 897 24.06 72.39 17.76
CA GLN A 897 22.92 73.05 18.44
C GLN A 897 22.32 72.14 19.47
N SER A 898 23.03 71.99 20.59
CA SER A 898 22.50 71.61 21.88
C SER A 898 22.90 72.72 22.89
N GLY A 899 22.07 73.74 22.95
CA GLY A 899 22.04 74.68 23.97
C GLY A 899 20.79 74.56 24.77
#